data_6443f8607c2dafec64efe9f6628a22ec
#
_entry.id   6443f8607c2dafec64efe9f6628a22ec
#
_cell.length_a   1.000
_cell.length_b   1.000
_cell.length_c   1.000
_cell.angle_alpha   90.00
_cell.angle_beta   90.00
_cell.angle_gamma   90.00
#
_symmetry.space_group_name_H-M   'P 1'
#
loop_
_entity.id
_entity.type
_entity.pdbx_description
1 polymer ?
#
loop_
_entity_poly.entity_id
_entity_poly.type
_entity_poly.pdbx_seq_one_letter_code
_entity_poly.pdbx_strand_id
1 'polypeptide(L)'
;MYSSFSKKFRQIKPYDNYNVTDVPWHEAMVAGNGRLGVLESCAPIEDSLIYQNVEFVMPSEEPRHVPYDVTAQLDEARQSVINFDDTWNIHDRKRTNMYCYHPGHMIRLTLEGEPDISGYRRWTDYKTGTINTKFKSDGASVSKSTYVSRKQNVIITKIISEKSVNMSISIDDFESMPKFGVQKNNIPAPERNMLYSRFVRGNIIGTVVHYPEYEGSELAKGGFAGVTRILTDGDMRVSSKPKDSRAYTCIDETAPVINISHAESITLITYTDWTDDLGEYCEFRDRVNGKDTFALVDKCINKVNSVNITEEPVSLDHKNIELKLDGGYFCESANEELLDLQKNEYDIMPHLLEKLYYNGLYGMQACAGTTAPRLSGLWVGEWNLLWRSAYTMDANVNIQVSGMNSSGLYEAGTGYMWFILRQIPDWVNNAAMVYGMKDAVLVPVNTDGHRAMMVEYDINYPFQYWNAGAGWMLIPIYEFLQTYGDAVITTDDVALIKMYGKDTFDVRKDVYEPLLKKTYNFWKQIGNPEYYTDTDGNARYENGKCSLNESEHYLIIPSFSPENKPFGYHSAITANAAMDISAAKDVINMYTEMLNYTKVDGYEQAVSEAEALLRMLPDFMYDESGAVKEWSMKEYGENNAHRHISHLYPAWPALQTQHDSKLAAACRQAVINRNRENKGKDDTASHGWIHKALVEARLKNADAVYDTLNLLVHSDIFYTTLFTDHNTDRSKGVYCTDTAFGLVGIINEMLVYSDEHTIELLPAWSDKLGSGMVKGLRTRCGITIDELKWDVDKKKVYVSLDWGKTEGINVVCRNYEIEKIGHER
;
A
#
# COMPACT_ATOMS: atom_id res chain seq x y z
N MET A 1 -7.74 25.31 2.74
CA MET A 1 -7.22 24.71 1.50
C MET A 1 -6.11 23.74 1.91
N TYR A 2 -6.31 22.46 1.66
CA TYR A 2 -5.42 21.42 2.15
C TYR A 2 -4.37 21.13 1.09
N SER A 3 -3.12 21.44 1.37
CA SER A 3 -2.02 21.23 0.42
C SER A 3 -0.72 20.91 1.12
N SER A 4 0.07 20.05 0.53
CA SER A 4 1.48 19.91 0.87
C SER A 4 2.23 21.11 0.32
N PHE A 5 3.02 21.77 1.13
CA PHE A 5 3.74 22.97 0.73
C PHE A 5 5.19 22.93 1.16
N SER A 6 6.11 23.12 0.22
CA SER A 6 7.54 23.20 0.49
C SER A 6 8.17 24.40 -0.20
N LYS A 7 9.07 25.10 0.49
CA LYS A 7 9.88 26.22 -0.01
C LYS A 7 11.31 25.82 -0.35
N LYS A 8 11.74 24.64 0.06
CA LYS A 8 13.12 24.17 -0.06
C LYS A 8 13.18 22.78 -0.62
N PHE A 9 14.33 22.47 -1.25
CA PHE A 9 14.76 21.12 -1.48
C PHE A 9 15.64 20.70 -0.30
N ARG A 10 15.52 19.46 0.16
CA ARG A 10 16.46 18.94 1.14
C ARG A 10 17.74 18.55 0.38
N GLN A 11 18.80 19.31 0.57
CA GLN A 11 20.10 18.97 0.03
C GLN A 11 20.67 17.76 0.78
N ILE A 12 21.14 16.75 0.03
CA ILE A 12 21.86 15.59 0.60
C ILE A 12 23.27 15.96 1.05
N LYS A 13 23.87 16.99 0.45
CA LYS A 13 25.14 17.62 0.84
C LYS A 13 25.09 19.12 0.55
N PRO A 14 25.87 19.94 1.27
CA PRO A 14 26.05 21.32 0.89
C PRO A 14 26.88 21.36 -0.40
N TYR A 15 26.22 21.44 -1.55
CA TYR A 15 26.85 21.88 -2.77
C TYR A 15 26.68 23.40 -2.84
N ASP A 16 27.78 24.09 -2.99
CA ASP A 16 27.82 25.57 -3.04
C ASP A 16 27.18 26.17 -4.31
N ASN A 17 26.62 25.32 -5.18
CA ASN A 17 25.85 25.73 -6.34
C ASN A 17 24.55 24.92 -6.38
N TYR A 18 23.42 25.62 -6.44
CA TYR A 18 22.09 25.07 -6.70
C TYR A 18 22.04 24.41 -8.10
N ASN A 19 22.64 23.26 -8.21
CA ASN A 19 22.38 22.40 -9.34
C ASN A 19 21.07 21.69 -9.02
N VAL A 20 20.03 22.09 -9.65
CA VAL A 20 18.63 21.80 -9.31
C VAL A 20 18.23 20.36 -9.69
N THR A 21 19.13 19.61 -10.36
CA THR A 21 19.07 18.19 -10.60
C THR A 21 19.30 17.33 -9.35
N ASP A 22 19.57 17.95 -8.21
CA ASP A 22 19.94 17.26 -6.97
C ASP A 22 18.77 16.96 -6.04
N VAL A 23 17.51 17.12 -6.51
CA VAL A 23 16.33 16.67 -5.74
C VAL A 23 16.25 15.15 -5.78
N PRO A 24 16.42 14.45 -4.64
CA PRO A 24 16.22 13.02 -4.62
C PRO A 24 14.77 12.70 -5.00
N TRP A 25 14.56 11.59 -5.73
CA TRP A 25 13.21 11.20 -6.13
C TRP A 25 12.27 10.99 -4.93
N HIS A 26 12.78 10.65 -3.76
CA HIS A 26 12.05 10.53 -2.50
C HIS A 26 11.43 11.87 -2.04
N GLU A 27 12.03 12.98 -2.42
CA GLU A 27 11.56 14.35 -2.13
C GLU A 27 10.72 14.92 -3.29
N ALA A 28 10.48 14.15 -4.35
CA ALA A 28 9.64 14.58 -5.47
C ALA A 28 8.17 14.67 -5.05
N MET A 29 7.46 15.67 -5.57
CA MET A 29 6.01 15.74 -5.46
C MET A 29 5.38 14.66 -6.33
N VAL A 30 4.23 14.13 -5.91
CA VAL A 30 3.59 13.01 -6.58
C VAL A 30 2.15 13.33 -6.95
N ALA A 31 1.70 12.78 -8.08
CA ALA A 31 0.29 12.72 -8.46
C ALA A 31 -0.04 11.38 -9.11
N GLY A 32 -1.32 10.99 -9.07
CA GLY A 32 -1.77 9.72 -9.64
C GLY A 32 -3.28 9.62 -9.78
N ASN A 33 -3.70 8.63 -10.58
CA ASN A 33 -5.10 8.25 -10.75
C ASN A 33 -5.35 6.75 -10.57
N GLY A 34 -4.43 6.07 -9.88
CA GLY A 34 -4.45 4.62 -9.68
C GLY A 34 -3.92 3.80 -10.85
N ARG A 35 -3.79 4.37 -12.04
CA ARG A 35 -3.22 3.73 -13.23
C ARG A 35 -1.93 4.40 -13.68
N LEU A 36 -1.97 5.70 -13.83
CA LEU A 36 -0.82 6.53 -14.16
C LEU A 36 -0.39 7.36 -12.97
N GLY A 37 0.90 7.54 -12.82
CA GLY A 37 1.51 8.38 -11.80
C GLY A 37 2.62 9.24 -12.35
N VAL A 38 2.97 10.28 -11.62
CA VAL A 38 4.12 11.13 -11.90
C VAL A 38 4.84 11.49 -10.61
N LEU A 39 6.16 11.42 -10.67
CA LEU A 39 7.10 12.03 -9.71
C LEU A 39 7.63 13.30 -10.37
N GLU A 40 7.54 14.43 -9.69
CA GLU A 40 8.01 15.72 -10.19
C GLU A 40 8.94 16.39 -9.19
N SER A 41 10.17 16.69 -9.61
CA SER A 41 11.15 17.39 -8.75
C SER A 41 10.69 18.80 -8.41
N CYS A 42 9.89 19.41 -9.27
CA CYS A 42 9.42 20.80 -9.16
C CYS A 42 10.52 21.83 -9.18
N ALA A 43 11.68 21.51 -9.68
CA ALA A 43 12.83 22.41 -9.74
C ALA A 43 12.57 23.60 -10.71
N PRO A 44 13.01 24.82 -10.38
CA PRO A 44 12.69 25.98 -11.22
C PRO A 44 13.51 26.07 -12.52
N ILE A 45 14.74 25.57 -12.53
CA ILE A 45 15.64 25.66 -13.68
C ILE A 45 15.69 24.33 -14.45
N GLU A 46 16.05 23.24 -13.77
CA GLU A 46 16.07 21.90 -14.36
C GLU A 46 15.08 21.01 -13.61
N ASP A 47 13.92 20.80 -14.17
CA ASP A 47 12.89 19.97 -13.57
C ASP A 47 12.84 18.61 -14.22
N SER A 48 12.64 17.59 -13.40
CA SER A 48 12.54 16.21 -13.84
C SER A 48 11.16 15.66 -13.52
N LEU A 49 10.55 15.00 -14.51
CA LEU A 49 9.28 14.30 -14.39
C LEU A 49 9.49 12.83 -14.75
N ILE A 50 9.21 11.94 -13.79
CA ILE A 50 9.24 10.49 -14.00
C ILE A 50 7.80 10.01 -14.06
N TYR A 51 7.40 9.46 -15.19
CA TYR A 51 6.04 8.98 -15.43
C TYR A 51 5.95 7.49 -15.13
N GLN A 52 4.88 7.11 -14.47
CA GLN A 52 4.61 5.77 -13.98
C GLN A 52 3.38 5.17 -14.65
N ASN A 53 3.35 3.86 -14.74
CA ASN A 53 2.15 3.09 -14.99
C ASN A 53 2.09 1.93 -14.00
N VAL A 54 0.92 1.60 -13.52
CA VAL A 54 0.71 0.53 -12.54
C VAL A 54 1.20 -0.84 -13.03
N GLU A 55 1.29 -1.01 -14.34
CA GLU A 55 1.73 -2.25 -15.00
C GLU A 55 3.26 -2.29 -15.29
N PHE A 56 4.03 -1.28 -14.88
CA PHE A 56 5.46 -1.22 -15.15
C PHE A 56 6.25 -2.11 -14.22
N VAL A 57 6.34 -3.40 -14.58
CA VAL A 57 7.19 -4.38 -13.92
C VAL A 57 8.22 -4.94 -14.90
N MET A 58 9.45 -5.14 -14.42
CA MET A 58 10.55 -5.68 -15.19
C MET A 58 10.79 -7.13 -14.80
N PRO A 59 10.95 -8.06 -15.77
CA PRO A 59 11.30 -9.43 -15.47
C PRO A 59 12.63 -9.52 -14.71
N SER A 60 12.74 -10.50 -13.82
CA SER A 60 13.99 -10.84 -13.14
C SER A 60 14.79 -11.85 -13.96
N GLU A 61 16.12 -11.94 -13.73
CA GLU A 61 16.98 -12.93 -14.36
C GLU A 61 16.63 -14.37 -13.97
N GLU A 62 15.99 -14.54 -12.83
CA GLU A 62 15.56 -15.86 -12.37
C GLU A 62 14.20 -16.20 -12.96
N PRO A 63 14.04 -17.39 -13.58
CA PRO A 63 12.78 -17.79 -14.17
C PRO A 63 11.65 -17.78 -13.15
N ARG A 64 10.48 -17.28 -13.57
CA ARG A 64 9.27 -17.31 -12.78
C ARG A 64 8.52 -18.61 -13.08
N HIS A 65 8.60 -19.54 -12.15
CA HIS A 65 7.98 -20.85 -12.28
C HIS A 65 6.58 -20.88 -11.66
N VAL A 66 5.83 -21.91 -11.98
CA VAL A 66 4.68 -22.34 -11.20
C VAL A 66 5.13 -22.57 -9.74
N PRO A 67 4.27 -22.30 -8.74
CA PRO A 67 4.61 -22.56 -7.34
C PRO A 67 5.20 -23.94 -7.16
N TYR A 68 6.17 -24.08 -6.27
CA TYR A 68 6.80 -25.36 -5.97
C TYR A 68 5.77 -26.29 -5.37
N ASP A 69 5.66 -27.50 -5.91
CA ASP A 69 4.93 -28.58 -5.28
C ASP A 69 5.77 -29.14 -4.12
N VAL A 70 5.41 -28.73 -2.91
CA VAL A 70 6.05 -29.17 -1.66
C VAL A 70 5.15 -30.14 -0.87
N THR A 71 4.05 -30.59 -1.48
CA THR A 71 3.07 -31.50 -0.82
C THR A 71 3.71 -32.80 -0.34
N ALA A 72 4.68 -33.32 -1.08
CA ALA A 72 5.42 -34.53 -0.69
C ALA A 72 6.26 -34.35 0.59
N GLN A 73 6.60 -33.11 0.96
CA GLN A 73 7.39 -32.76 2.15
C GLN A 73 6.53 -32.29 3.32
N LEU A 74 5.20 -32.20 3.14
CA LEU A 74 4.30 -31.67 4.17
C LEU A 74 4.28 -32.51 5.44
N ASP A 75 4.28 -33.84 5.31
CA ASP A 75 4.30 -34.71 6.48
C ASP A 75 5.65 -34.66 7.22
N GLU A 76 6.77 -34.49 6.51
CA GLU A 76 8.07 -34.24 7.14
C GLU A 76 8.07 -32.91 7.92
N ALA A 77 7.51 -31.85 7.32
CA ALA A 77 7.35 -30.57 8.00
C ALA A 77 6.52 -30.68 9.28
N ARG A 78 5.38 -31.40 9.23
CA ARG A 78 4.53 -31.63 10.40
C ARG A 78 5.27 -32.44 11.47
N GLN A 79 5.97 -33.52 11.06
CA GLN A 79 6.76 -34.34 11.98
C GLN A 79 7.91 -33.57 12.62
N SER A 80 8.60 -32.69 11.88
CA SER A 80 9.64 -31.87 12.46
C SER A 80 9.10 -30.91 13.53
N VAL A 81 7.96 -30.27 13.26
CA VAL A 81 7.32 -29.35 14.21
C VAL A 81 6.82 -30.06 15.46
N ILE A 82 6.16 -31.22 15.32
CA ILE A 82 5.65 -32.00 16.48
C ILE A 82 6.77 -32.57 17.33
N ASN A 83 7.93 -32.84 16.75
CA ASN A 83 9.13 -33.29 17.44
C ASN A 83 10.05 -32.16 17.89
N PHE A 84 9.66 -30.88 17.66
CA PHE A 84 10.45 -29.68 17.97
C PHE A 84 11.84 -29.69 17.31
N ASP A 85 11.95 -30.29 16.11
CA ASP A 85 13.14 -30.22 15.27
C ASP A 85 13.16 -28.89 14.51
N ASP A 86 13.95 -27.95 15.00
CA ASP A 86 14.07 -26.60 14.43
C ASP A 86 15.13 -26.48 13.33
N THR A 87 15.63 -27.62 12.85
CA THR A 87 16.66 -27.66 11.78
C THR A 87 16.10 -28.06 10.42
N TRP A 88 14.90 -28.63 10.39
CA TRP A 88 14.27 -29.06 9.15
C TRP A 88 13.93 -27.87 8.23
N ASN A 89 14.16 -28.04 6.93
CA ASN A 89 13.80 -27.06 5.91
C ASN A 89 13.39 -27.78 4.62
N ILE A 90 12.65 -27.08 3.76
CA ILE A 90 12.27 -27.60 2.45
C ILE A 90 13.51 -27.89 1.60
N HIS A 91 13.52 -29.08 0.98
CA HIS A 91 14.59 -29.58 0.12
C HIS A 91 14.31 -29.26 -1.34
N ASP A 92 15.40 -29.26 -2.16
CA ASP A 92 15.35 -29.18 -3.63
C ASP A 92 14.60 -27.98 -4.21
N ARG A 93 14.52 -26.89 -3.47
CA ARG A 93 13.88 -25.65 -3.94
C ARG A 93 14.72 -24.99 -5.03
N LYS A 94 14.04 -24.51 -6.07
CA LYS A 94 14.64 -23.57 -7.03
C LYS A 94 14.30 -22.17 -6.58
N ARG A 95 15.23 -21.26 -6.74
CA ARG A 95 14.99 -19.87 -6.46
C ARG A 95 14.15 -19.26 -7.58
N THR A 96 13.11 -18.53 -7.18
CA THR A 96 12.29 -17.72 -8.09
C THR A 96 12.19 -16.33 -7.52
N ASN A 97 11.95 -15.33 -8.36
CA ASN A 97 11.83 -13.94 -7.92
C ASN A 97 10.58 -13.29 -8.49
N MET A 98 10.01 -12.40 -7.69
CA MET A 98 9.03 -11.44 -8.17
C MET A 98 9.66 -10.47 -9.16
N TYR A 99 8.86 -9.91 -10.04
CA TYR A 99 9.28 -8.83 -10.90
C TYR A 99 9.46 -7.54 -10.09
N CYS A 100 10.31 -6.64 -10.59
CA CYS A 100 10.60 -5.37 -9.96
C CYS A 100 9.83 -4.24 -10.64
N TYR A 101 9.15 -3.40 -9.86
CA TYR A 101 8.60 -2.17 -10.38
C TYR A 101 9.73 -1.20 -10.76
N HIS A 102 9.49 -0.39 -11.79
CA HIS A 102 10.53 0.45 -12.38
C HIS A 102 9.99 1.82 -12.82
N PRO A 103 10.87 2.85 -12.92
CA PRO A 103 10.51 4.13 -13.53
C PRO A 103 10.23 3.96 -15.02
N GLY A 104 9.36 4.81 -15.56
CA GLY A 104 8.96 4.75 -16.96
C GLY A 104 9.65 5.79 -17.85
N HIS A 105 8.82 6.48 -18.62
CA HIS A 105 9.25 7.63 -19.43
C HIS A 105 9.70 8.78 -18.54
N MET A 106 10.80 9.44 -18.88
CA MET A 106 11.42 10.49 -18.05
C MET A 106 11.68 11.74 -18.90
N ILE A 107 11.08 12.84 -18.51
CA ILE A 107 11.25 14.13 -19.20
C ILE A 107 12.00 15.10 -18.30
N ARG A 108 12.96 15.82 -18.90
CA ARG A 108 13.64 16.95 -18.30
C ARG A 108 13.20 18.23 -18.97
N LEU A 109 12.82 19.20 -18.14
CA LEU A 109 12.52 20.55 -18.54
C LEU A 109 13.67 21.44 -18.09
N THR A 110 14.32 22.14 -19.00
CA THR A 110 15.41 23.07 -18.67
C THR A 110 15.04 24.48 -19.10
N LEU A 111 14.91 25.38 -18.14
CA LEU A 111 14.77 26.82 -18.40
C LEU A 111 16.12 27.34 -18.85
N GLU A 112 16.21 27.92 -20.04
CA GLU A 112 17.47 28.34 -20.62
C GLU A 112 17.94 29.68 -20.03
N GLY A 113 19.26 29.87 -20.00
CA GLY A 113 19.92 31.00 -19.42
C GLY A 113 20.34 30.79 -17.96
N GLU A 114 20.70 31.85 -17.27
CA GLU A 114 21.03 31.87 -15.83
C GLU A 114 20.08 32.84 -15.12
N PRO A 115 18.78 32.56 -15.06
CA PRO A 115 17.79 33.47 -14.50
C PRO A 115 17.96 33.64 -12.99
N ASP A 116 17.71 34.86 -12.49
CA ASP A 116 17.59 35.09 -11.05
C ASP A 116 16.25 34.51 -10.54
N ILE A 117 16.34 33.49 -9.71
CA ILE A 117 15.17 32.79 -9.17
C ILE A 117 14.83 33.31 -7.77
N SER A 118 13.58 33.73 -7.59
CA SER A 118 13.07 34.16 -6.29
C SER A 118 11.62 33.75 -6.06
N GLY A 119 11.16 33.82 -4.81
CA GLY A 119 9.77 33.52 -4.44
C GLY A 119 9.33 32.10 -4.74
N TYR A 120 10.28 31.16 -4.78
CA TYR A 120 10.00 29.77 -5.10
C TYR A 120 9.13 29.09 -4.04
N ARG A 121 8.14 28.31 -4.52
CA ARG A 121 7.32 27.39 -3.72
C ARG A 121 6.78 26.26 -4.58
N ARG A 122 6.59 25.09 -3.99
CA ARG A 122 5.92 23.94 -4.58
C ARG A 122 4.90 23.37 -3.60
N TRP A 123 3.79 22.80 -4.10
CA TRP A 123 2.77 22.18 -3.26
C TRP A 123 1.91 21.23 -4.08
N THR A 124 1.31 20.24 -3.42
CA THR A 124 0.23 19.43 -3.97
C THR A 124 -1.09 19.93 -3.37
N ASP A 125 -2.04 20.28 -4.22
CA ASP A 125 -3.42 20.52 -3.81
C ASP A 125 -4.10 19.18 -3.61
N TYR A 126 -4.31 18.78 -2.39
CA TYR A 126 -4.90 17.49 -2.06
C TYR A 126 -6.34 17.32 -2.56
N LYS A 127 -7.06 18.42 -2.75
CA LYS A 127 -8.45 18.36 -3.24
C LYS A 127 -8.55 17.89 -4.69
N THR A 128 -7.56 18.22 -5.50
CA THR A 128 -7.55 17.91 -6.94
C THR A 128 -6.41 16.98 -7.35
N GLY A 129 -5.47 16.72 -6.45
CA GLY A 129 -4.24 15.97 -6.76
C GLY A 129 -3.30 16.71 -7.72
N THR A 130 -3.38 18.04 -7.76
CA THR A 130 -2.55 18.87 -8.66
C THR A 130 -1.26 19.27 -7.96
N ILE A 131 -0.13 18.91 -8.55
CA ILE A 131 1.19 19.42 -8.18
C ILE A 131 1.32 20.83 -8.75
N ASN A 132 1.77 21.77 -7.95
CA ASN A 132 1.94 23.17 -8.35
C ASN A 132 3.34 23.65 -7.99
N THR A 133 3.94 24.43 -8.89
CA THR A 133 5.20 25.15 -8.65
C THR A 133 5.01 26.59 -9.05
N LYS A 134 5.52 27.52 -8.24
CA LYS A 134 5.51 28.95 -8.56
C LYS A 134 6.83 29.59 -8.14
N PHE A 135 7.38 30.44 -9.01
CA PHE A 135 8.59 31.20 -8.74
C PHE A 135 8.62 32.47 -9.62
N LYS A 136 9.60 33.32 -9.38
CA LYS A 136 9.94 34.43 -10.29
C LYS A 136 11.24 34.12 -10.99
N SER A 137 11.28 34.34 -12.29
CA SER A 137 12.46 34.27 -13.15
C SER A 137 12.74 35.68 -13.67
N ASP A 138 13.85 36.29 -13.27
CA ASP A 138 14.17 37.69 -13.57
C ASP A 138 13.01 38.66 -13.24
N GLY A 139 12.38 38.42 -12.11
CA GLY A 139 11.25 39.19 -11.60
C GLY A 139 9.88 38.88 -12.21
N ALA A 140 9.81 38.13 -13.32
CA ALA A 140 8.55 37.70 -13.93
C ALA A 140 8.01 36.39 -13.29
N SER A 141 6.71 36.30 -13.08
CA SER A 141 6.07 35.13 -12.48
C SER A 141 6.04 33.98 -13.46
N VAL A 142 6.48 32.79 -13.01
CA VAL A 142 6.33 31.50 -13.70
C VAL A 142 5.54 30.57 -12.80
N SER A 143 4.55 29.88 -13.35
CA SER A 143 3.75 28.88 -12.67
C SER A 143 3.69 27.60 -13.48
N LYS A 144 3.77 26.47 -12.81
CA LYS A 144 3.60 25.14 -13.40
C LYS A 144 2.56 24.36 -12.59
N SER A 145 1.70 23.62 -13.26
CA SER A 145 0.74 22.73 -12.66
C SER A 145 0.72 21.39 -13.38
N THR A 146 0.83 20.29 -12.62
CA THR A 146 0.80 18.92 -13.15
C THR A 146 -0.27 18.13 -12.44
N TYR A 147 -1.13 17.44 -13.20
CA TYR A 147 -2.16 16.55 -12.67
C TYR A 147 -2.39 15.34 -13.57
N VAL A 148 -2.91 14.27 -12.98
CA VAL A 148 -3.30 13.05 -13.72
C VAL A 148 -4.81 13.06 -13.90
N SER A 149 -5.26 13.20 -15.16
CA SER A 149 -6.68 13.20 -15.48
C SER A 149 -7.29 11.81 -15.25
N ARG A 150 -8.26 11.70 -14.35
CA ARG A 150 -9.03 10.46 -14.13
C ARG A 150 -9.95 10.17 -15.31
N LYS A 151 -10.53 11.19 -15.89
CA LYS A 151 -11.49 11.06 -17.01
C LYS A 151 -10.80 10.67 -18.31
N GLN A 152 -9.67 11.30 -18.63
CA GLN A 152 -8.96 11.08 -19.89
C GLN A 152 -7.81 10.09 -19.78
N ASN A 153 -7.41 9.70 -18.56
CA ASN A 153 -6.28 8.81 -18.26
C ASN A 153 -5.00 9.24 -19.01
N VAL A 154 -4.57 10.46 -18.73
CA VAL A 154 -3.32 11.08 -19.22
C VAL A 154 -2.78 12.02 -18.16
N ILE A 155 -1.51 12.36 -18.26
CA ILE A 155 -0.85 13.33 -17.37
C ILE A 155 -0.72 14.64 -18.14
N ILE A 156 -1.15 15.74 -17.50
CA ILE A 156 -1.13 17.09 -18.10
C ILE A 156 -0.26 17.98 -17.22
N THR A 157 0.77 18.60 -17.84
CA THR A 157 1.60 19.62 -17.21
C THR A 157 1.43 20.92 -17.98
N LYS A 158 0.99 22.00 -17.29
CA LYS A 158 0.80 23.34 -17.86
C LYS A 158 1.84 24.29 -17.25
N ILE A 159 2.57 25.00 -18.06
CA ILE A 159 3.55 26.03 -17.67
C ILE A 159 3.07 27.36 -18.23
N ILE A 160 2.92 28.34 -17.37
CA ILE A 160 2.50 29.70 -17.73
C ILE A 160 3.52 30.67 -17.19
N SER A 161 3.97 31.58 -18.03
CA SER A 161 4.91 32.63 -17.67
C SER A 161 4.34 34.02 -18.01
N GLU A 162 4.60 35.00 -17.14
CA GLU A 162 4.19 36.41 -17.35
C GLU A 162 4.97 37.08 -18.50
N LYS A 163 6.19 36.62 -18.79
CA LYS A 163 7.03 37.02 -19.91
C LYS A 163 7.47 35.78 -20.67
N SER A 164 7.77 35.93 -21.94
CA SER A 164 8.25 34.84 -22.74
C SER A 164 9.54 34.22 -22.18
N VAL A 165 9.61 32.92 -22.17
CA VAL A 165 10.75 32.09 -21.73
C VAL A 165 11.26 31.19 -22.85
N ASN A 166 12.54 30.83 -22.76
CA ASN A 166 13.12 29.77 -23.59
C ASN A 166 13.29 28.50 -22.73
N MET A 167 12.88 27.36 -23.27
CA MET A 167 12.92 26.09 -22.54
C MET A 167 13.32 24.96 -23.46
N SER A 168 14.17 24.06 -22.99
CA SER A 168 14.44 22.79 -23.68
C SER A 168 13.73 21.64 -22.97
N ILE A 169 13.23 20.70 -23.76
CA ILE A 169 12.53 19.47 -23.32
C ILE A 169 13.30 18.29 -23.88
N SER A 170 13.81 17.44 -23.00
CA SER A 170 14.58 16.25 -23.39
C SER A 170 14.15 15.01 -22.60
N ILE A 171 14.54 13.85 -23.11
CA ILE A 171 14.39 12.57 -22.41
C ILE A 171 15.68 12.30 -21.63
N ASP A 172 15.55 11.93 -20.37
CA ASP A 172 16.65 11.44 -19.55
C ASP A 172 16.99 9.98 -19.93
N ASP A 173 18.27 9.66 -19.92
CA ASP A 173 18.76 8.37 -20.47
C ASP A 173 18.70 7.22 -19.48
N PHE A 174 19.08 7.46 -18.23
CA PHE A 174 19.29 6.39 -17.27
C PHE A 174 18.64 6.69 -15.90
N GLU A 175 18.97 7.81 -15.32
CA GLU A 175 18.42 8.30 -14.07
C GLU A 175 17.95 9.75 -14.26
N SER A 176 16.78 10.06 -13.74
CA SER A 176 16.23 11.41 -13.82
C SER A 176 16.48 12.23 -12.57
N MET A 177 16.49 11.56 -11.42
CA MET A 177 16.70 12.16 -10.10
C MET A 177 17.64 11.30 -9.28
N PRO A 178 18.48 11.87 -8.40
CA PRO A 178 19.30 11.12 -7.46
C PRO A 178 18.45 10.37 -6.43
N LYS A 179 19.07 9.47 -5.70
CA LYS A 179 18.45 8.70 -4.62
C LYS A 179 19.12 8.91 -3.28
N PHE A 180 18.37 8.74 -2.20
CA PHE A 180 18.94 8.61 -0.86
C PHE A 180 19.56 7.24 -0.67
N GLY A 181 20.69 7.23 0.01
CA GLY A 181 21.35 6.02 0.45
C GLY A 181 21.96 5.17 -0.67
N VAL A 182 22.64 4.12 -0.27
CA VAL A 182 23.16 3.08 -1.16
C VAL A 182 22.65 1.76 -0.62
N GLN A 183 21.52 1.32 -1.15
CA GLN A 183 21.07 -0.02 -0.85
C GLN A 183 21.94 -1.01 -1.63
N LYS A 184 22.58 -1.91 -0.91
CA LYS A 184 23.24 -3.06 -1.53
C LYS A 184 22.17 -4.10 -1.84
N ASN A 185 21.52 -3.95 -2.98
CA ASN A 185 20.83 -5.07 -3.57
C ASN A 185 21.86 -5.99 -4.22
N ASN A 186 21.88 -7.24 -3.79
CA ASN A 186 22.67 -8.28 -4.46
C ASN A 186 22.06 -8.73 -5.79
N ILE A 187 21.01 -8.06 -6.24
CA ILE A 187 20.33 -8.35 -7.49
C ILE A 187 20.97 -7.51 -8.57
N PRO A 188 21.37 -8.09 -9.71
CA PRO A 188 21.86 -7.34 -10.86
C PRO A 188 20.85 -6.26 -11.25
N ALA A 189 21.35 -5.11 -11.62
CA ALA A 189 20.52 -4.00 -12.06
C ALA A 189 19.73 -4.42 -13.33
N PRO A 190 18.40 -4.56 -13.27
CA PRO A 190 17.61 -5.14 -14.36
C PRO A 190 17.66 -4.30 -15.63
N GLU A 191 17.88 -2.98 -15.50
CA GLU A 191 18.03 -2.06 -16.63
C GLU A 191 19.24 -2.38 -17.54
N ARG A 192 20.18 -3.21 -17.10
CA ARG A 192 21.40 -3.54 -17.87
C ARG A 192 21.14 -4.33 -19.13
N ASN A 193 20.03 -5.05 -19.18
CA ASN A 193 19.70 -5.95 -20.29
C ASN A 193 18.47 -5.49 -21.08
N MET A 194 17.84 -4.37 -20.75
CA MET A 194 16.77 -3.79 -21.56
C MET A 194 17.35 -3.10 -22.80
N LEU A 195 16.55 -3.01 -23.86
CA LEU A 195 16.87 -2.19 -25.03
C LEU A 195 15.87 -1.05 -25.12
N TYR A 196 16.35 0.18 -25.32
CA TYR A 196 15.46 1.31 -25.49
C TYR A 196 15.89 2.25 -26.61
N SER A 197 14.92 2.95 -27.17
CA SER A 197 15.10 3.98 -28.17
C SER A 197 14.25 5.19 -27.87
N ARG A 198 14.75 6.36 -28.30
CA ARG A 198 14.10 7.66 -28.16
C ARG A 198 13.80 8.22 -29.53
N PHE A 199 12.69 8.90 -29.66
CA PHE A 199 12.27 9.46 -30.95
C PHE A 199 11.56 10.80 -30.77
N VAL A 200 11.49 11.54 -31.86
CA VAL A 200 10.63 12.71 -32.02
C VAL A 200 9.80 12.57 -33.30
N ARG A 201 8.52 12.89 -33.22
CA ARG A 201 7.58 12.93 -34.36
C ARG A 201 6.75 14.20 -34.28
N GLY A 202 7.13 15.23 -35.06
CA GLY A 202 6.51 16.53 -34.98
C GLY A 202 6.70 17.18 -33.61
N ASN A 203 5.60 17.43 -32.92
CA ASN A 203 5.58 17.99 -31.55
C ASN A 203 5.47 16.91 -30.45
N ILE A 204 5.78 15.66 -30.75
CA ILE A 204 5.77 14.53 -29.81
C ILE A 204 7.19 14.02 -29.63
N ILE A 205 7.62 13.90 -28.35
CA ILE A 205 8.85 13.24 -27.95
C ILE A 205 8.50 11.94 -27.21
N GLY A 206 9.24 10.86 -27.41
CA GLY A 206 8.85 9.57 -26.86
C GLY A 206 9.99 8.60 -26.67
N THR A 207 9.71 7.55 -25.89
CA THR A 207 10.59 6.42 -25.60
C THR A 207 9.84 5.12 -25.88
N VAL A 208 10.54 4.11 -26.41
CA VAL A 208 10.07 2.73 -26.50
C VAL A 208 11.15 1.82 -25.94
N VAL A 209 10.77 0.86 -25.10
CA VAL A 209 11.67 0.00 -24.34
C VAL A 209 11.21 -1.44 -24.49
N HIS A 210 12.15 -2.31 -24.85
CA HIS A 210 12.00 -3.76 -24.81
C HIS A 210 12.60 -4.30 -23.52
N TYR A 211 11.86 -5.14 -22.80
CA TYR A 211 12.34 -5.79 -21.60
C TYR A 211 13.45 -6.81 -21.91
N PRO A 212 14.27 -7.18 -20.91
CA PRO A 212 15.22 -8.27 -21.06
C PRO A 212 14.54 -9.59 -21.42
N GLU A 213 15.14 -10.35 -22.35
CA GLU A 213 14.69 -11.69 -22.72
C GLU A 213 15.27 -12.72 -21.74
N TYR A 214 14.67 -12.82 -20.54
CA TYR A 214 15.06 -13.84 -19.57
C TYR A 214 14.26 -15.14 -19.79
N GLU A 215 14.96 -16.27 -19.71
CA GLU A 215 14.36 -17.59 -19.89
C GLU A 215 13.23 -17.82 -18.88
N GLY A 216 12.05 -18.25 -19.36
CA GLY A 216 10.89 -18.53 -18.54
C GLY A 216 10.11 -17.28 -18.10
N SER A 217 10.53 -16.08 -18.50
CA SER A 217 9.78 -14.86 -18.22
C SER A 217 8.55 -14.73 -19.11
N GLU A 218 7.41 -14.44 -18.50
CA GLU A 218 6.16 -14.12 -19.21
C GLU A 218 6.25 -12.80 -19.99
N LEU A 219 7.22 -11.94 -19.66
CA LEU A 219 7.46 -10.64 -20.28
C LEU A 219 8.72 -10.61 -21.16
N ALA A 220 9.27 -11.78 -21.56
CA ALA A 220 10.47 -11.86 -22.38
C ALA A 220 10.34 -11.14 -23.75
N LYS A 221 9.12 -11.01 -24.27
CA LYS A 221 8.80 -10.24 -25.47
C LYS A 221 8.14 -8.89 -25.17
N GLY A 222 7.95 -8.57 -23.90
CA GLY A 222 7.24 -7.39 -23.45
C GLY A 222 8.07 -6.12 -23.46
N GLY A 223 7.38 -5.03 -23.16
CA GLY A 223 8.02 -3.73 -23.04
C GLY A 223 7.03 -2.62 -22.78
N PHE A 224 7.51 -1.40 -22.79
CA PHE A 224 6.67 -0.23 -22.57
C PHE A 224 7.01 0.92 -23.51
N ALA A 225 6.11 1.88 -23.61
CA ALA A 225 6.33 3.13 -24.29
C ALA A 225 5.80 4.31 -23.47
N GLY A 226 6.42 5.45 -23.64
CA GLY A 226 5.94 6.72 -23.13
C GLY A 226 6.07 7.80 -24.19
N VAL A 227 5.05 8.65 -24.31
CA VAL A 227 5.05 9.76 -25.24
C VAL A 227 4.56 11.03 -24.57
N THR A 228 5.19 12.13 -24.90
CA THR A 228 4.81 13.49 -24.45
C THR A 228 4.56 14.36 -25.67
N ARG A 229 3.31 14.82 -25.86
CA ARG A 229 2.92 15.81 -26.84
C ARG A 229 3.10 17.20 -26.25
N ILE A 230 3.71 18.10 -27.02
CA ILE A 230 4.01 19.48 -26.61
C ILE A 230 3.16 20.44 -27.41
N LEU A 231 2.47 21.34 -26.70
CA LEU A 231 1.70 22.44 -27.27
C LEU A 231 2.27 23.75 -26.70
N THR A 232 2.51 24.74 -27.51
CA THR A 232 3.09 26.03 -27.10
C THR A 232 2.65 27.13 -28.05
N ASP A 233 2.65 28.35 -27.56
CA ASP A 233 2.53 29.60 -28.35
C ASP A 233 3.87 30.11 -28.88
N GLY A 234 5.00 29.53 -28.42
CA GLY A 234 6.35 29.83 -28.86
C GLY A 234 6.81 29.05 -30.11
N ASP A 235 8.01 29.40 -30.58
CA ASP A 235 8.67 28.71 -31.69
C ASP A 235 9.31 27.42 -31.24
N MET A 236 9.09 26.33 -32.01
CA MET A 236 9.58 24.99 -31.69
C MET A 236 10.65 24.51 -32.67
N ARG A 237 11.80 24.02 -32.17
CA ARG A 237 12.88 23.44 -32.99
C ARG A 237 13.36 22.13 -32.38
N VAL A 238 13.67 21.16 -33.22
CA VAL A 238 14.28 19.91 -32.83
C VAL A 238 15.80 19.99 -32.96
N SER A 239 16.50 19.58 -31.91
CA SER A 239 17.95 19.39 -31.91
C SER A 239 18.26 18.03 -31.26
N SER A 240 19.53 17.75 -30.99
CA SER A 240 19.97 16.55 -30.32
C SER A 240 21.11 16.82 -29.35
N LYS A 241 21.23 15.98 -28.31
CA LYS A 241 22.39 15.95 -27.40
C LYS A 241 22.99 14.56 -27.40
N PRO A 242 24.30 14.38 -27.09
CA PRO A 242 24.88 13.05 -26.87
C PRO A 242 24.14 12.28 -25.78
N LYS A 243 24.07 10.94 -25.89
CA LYS A 243 23.55 10.12 -24.82
C LYS A 243 24.50 10.10 -23.63
N ASP A 244 23.95 9.82 -22.44
CA ASP A 244 24.77 9.54 -21.25
C ASP A 244 25.63 8.28 -21.50
N SER A 245 26.92 8.34 -21.16
CA SER A 245 27.86 7.21 -21.32
C SER A 245 27.43 5.96 -20.56
N ARG A 246 26.61 6.10 -19.50
CA ARG A 246 26.04 4.99 -18.74
C ARG A 246 24.86 4.33 -19.44
N ALA A 247 24.27 4.98 -20.43
CA ALA A 247 23.13 4.49 -21.19
C ALA A 247 23.55 3.55 -22.33
N TYR A 248 24.33 2.52 -22.01
CA TYR A 248 24.91 1.58 -22.99
C TYR A 248 23.86 0.70 -23.67
N THR A 249 22.69 0.50 -23.05
CA THR A 249 21.57 -0.25 -23.63
C THR A 249 20.70 0.59 -24.55
N CYS A 250 20.91 1.91 -24.60
CA CYS A 250 20.24 2.79 -25.55
C CYS A 250 20.76 2.57 -26.96
N ILE A 251 19.84 2.36 -27.91
CA ILE A 251 20.15 2.12 -29.33
C ILE A 251 20.65 3.40 -30.00
N ASP A 252 20.06 4.55 -29.62
CA ASP A 252 20.37 5.83 -30.24
C ASP A 252 21.65 6.44 -29.66
N GLU A 253 22.58 6.93 -30.49
CA GLU A 253 23.79 7.62 -30.06
C GLU A 253 23.52 9.06 -29.58
N THR A 254 22.38 9.63 -29.97
CA THR A 254 21.96 10.97 -29.55
C THR A 254 20.52 10.95 -29.06
N ALA A 255 20.24 11.79 -28.06
CA ALA A 255 18.90 12.04 -27.57
C ALA A 255 18.26 13.22 -28.30
N PRO A 256 16.98 13.13 -28.72
CA PRO A 256 16.29 14.29 -29.26
C PRO A 256 16.01 15.32 -28.14
N VAL A 257 16.08 16.60 -28.53
CA VAL A 257 15.73 17.75 -27.69
C VAL A 257 14.79 18.64 -28.47
N ILE A 258 13.68 19.01 -27.82
CA ILE A 258 12.76 20.03 -28.38
C ILE A 258 13.08 21.35 -27.67
N ASN A 259 13.54 22.33 -28.43
CA ASN A 259 13.80 23.66 -27.94
C ASN A 259 12.62 24.56 -28.27
N ILE A 260 12.10 25.26 -27.26
CA ILE A 260 11.00 26.20 -27.35
C ILE A 260 11.58 27.59 -27.07
N SER A 261 11.29 28.55 -27.93
CA SER A 261 11.71 29.96 -27.78
C SER A 261 10.49 30.86 -27.73
N HIS A 262 10.57 31.91 -26.93
CA HIS A 262 9.57 32.98 -26.83
C HIS A 262 8.18 32.50 -26.40
N ALA A 263 8.08 31.47 -25.54
CA ALA A 263 6.81 30.94 -25.09
C ALA A 263 6.32 31.62 -23.80
N GLU A 264 5.04 32.00 -23.75
CA GLU A 264 4.32 32.33 -22.50
C GLU A 264 3.51 31.18 -21.95
N SER A 265 3.22 30.19 -22.82
CA SER A 265 2.44 28.99 -22.50
C SER A 265 3.05 27.74 -23.11
N ILE A 266 3.26 26.71 -22.26
CA ILE A 266 3.69 25.38 -22.70
C ILE A 266 2.81 24.35 -21.99
N THR A 267 2.22 23.44 -22.76
CA THR A 267 1.44 22.32 -22.22
C THR A 267 2.04 20.99 -22.69
N LEU A 268 2.31 20.10 -21.75
CA LEU A 268 2.73 18.73 -21.98
C LEU A 268 1.56 17.81 -21.72
N ILE A 269 1.33 16.88 -22.64
CA ILE A 269 0.31 15.81 -22.51
C ILE A 269 1.07 14.50 -22.61
N THR A 270 1.17 13.76 -21.51
CA THR A 270 1.96 12.53 -21.43
C THR A 270 1.05 11.32 -21.21
N TYR A 271 1.36 10.26 -21.91
CA TYR A 271 0.75 8.95 -21.73
C TYR A 271 1.81 7.86 -21.80
N THR A 272 1.68 6.88 -20.93
CA THR A 272 2.54 5.71 -20.89
C THR A 272 1.69 4.45 -20.92
N ASP A 273 2.18 3.40 -21.61
CA ASP A 273 1.50 2.13 -21.71
C ASP A 273 2.52 0.99 -21.88
N TRP A 274 2.09 -0.24 -21.73
CA TRP A 274 2.91 -1.43 -21.79
C TRP A 274 2.27 -2.50 -22.70
N THR A 275 3.05 -3.54 -23.00
CA THR A 275 2.59 -4.72 -23.71
C THR A 275 3.40 -5.94 -23.29
N ASP A 276 2.80 -7.11 -23.32
CA ASP A 276 3.46 -8.41 -23.14
C ASP A 276 4.14 -8.91 -24.43
N ASP A 277 3.84 -8.29 -25.59
CA ASP A 277 4.43 -8.62 -26.88
C ASP A 277 4.83 -7.38 -27.67
N LEU A 278 6.11 -7.04 -27.67
CA LEU A 278 6.75 -6.02 -28.50
C LEU A 278 7.53 -6.65 -29.68
N GLY A 279 7.54 -7.96 -29.78
CA GLY A 279 8.30 -8.77 -30.72
C GLY A 279 9.56 -9.39 -30.12
N GLU A 280 10.40 -10.01 -30.97
CA GLU A 280 11.62 -10.67 -30.51
C GLU A 280 12.69 -9.63 -30.09
N TYR A 281 13.34 -9.88 -28.94
CA TYR A 281 14.38 -9.00 -28.42
C TYR A 281 15.55 -8.81 -29.40
N CYS A 282 15.99 -9.89 -30.07
CA CYS A 282 17.09 -9.83 -31.03
C CYS A 282 16.77 -8.98 -32.27
N GLU A 283 15.49 -8.84 -32.65
CA GLU A 283 15.04 -8.06 -33.80
C GLU A 283 14.76 -6.59 -33.45
N PHE A 284 14.60 -6.26 -32.16
CA PHE A 284 14.18 -4.93 -31.73
C PHE A 284 15.12 -3.82 -32.23
N ARG A 285 16.44 -4.05 -32.16
CA ARG A 285 17.45 -3.09 -32.64
C ARG A 285 17.33 -2.83 -34.14
N ASP A 286 17.12 -3.88 -34.95
CA ASP A 286 17.00 -3.77 -36.42
C ASP A 286 15.68 -3.06 -36.81
N ARG A 287 14.61 -3.33 -36.10
CA ARG A 287 13.33 -2.64 -36.28
C ARG A 287 13.45 -1.14 -35.99
N VAL A 288 14.12 -0.77 -34.86
CA VAL A 288 14.37 0.63 -34.52
C VAL A 288 15.23 1.30 -35.61
N ASN A 289 16.32 0.67 -36.05
CA ASN A 289 17.20 1.18 -37.09
C ASN A 289 16.50 1.29 -38.46
N GLY A 290 15.59 0.35 -38.75
CA GLY A 290 14.72 0.37 -39.94
C GLY A 290 13.61 1.40 -39.87
N LYS A 291 13.44 2.09 -38.72
CA LYS A 291 12.35 3.04 -38.43
C LYS A 291 10.98 2.41 -38.48
N ASP A 292 10.88 1.13 -38.11
CA ASP A 292 9.60 0.45 -38.00
C ASP A 292 8.70 1.14 -36.98
N THR A 293 7.41 1.04 -37.20
CA THR A 293 6.43 1.46 -36.20
C THR A 293 6.15 0.36 -35.19
N PHE A 294 5.89 0.74 -33.95
CA PHE A 294 5.42 -0.17 -32.91
C PHE A 294 3.97 0.19 -32.59
N ALA A 295 3.09 -0.80 -32.62
CA ALA A 295 1.66 -0.60 -32.34
C ALA A 295 1.43 0.07 -30.96
N LEU A 296 2.25 -0.25 -29.97
CA LEU A 296 2.22 0.37 -28.66
C LEU A 296 2.52 1.88 -28.73
N VAL A 297 3.53 2.28 -29.49
CA VAL A 297 3.88 3.69 -29.69
C VAL A 297 2.74 4.44 -30.41
N ASP A 298 2.17 3.84 -31.46
CA ASP A 298 1.07 4.45 -32.22
C ASP A 298 -0.20 4.58 -31.33
N LYS A 299 -0.48 3.59 -30.44
CA LYS A 299 -1.54 3.68 -29.42
C LYS A 299 -1.31 4.88 -28.50
N CYS A 300 -0.09 5.04 -27.97
CA CYS A 300 0.26 6.16 -27.09
C CYS A 300 0.13 7.51 -27.82
N ILE A 301 0.61 7.62 -29.05
CA ILE A 301 0.50 8.85 -29.88
C ILE A 301 -0.97 9.19 -30.14
N ASN A 302 -1.79 8.22 -30.51
CA ASN A 302 -3.21 8.44 -30.74
C ASN A 302 -3.90 8.92 -29.45
N LYS A 303 -3.52 8.37 -28.30
CA LYS A 303 -4.06 8.77 -26.99
C LYS A 303 -3.78 10.23 -26.70
N VAL A 304 -2.52 10.70 -26.77
CA VAL A 304 -2.18 12.11 -26.46
C VAL A 304 -2.75 13.08 -27.49
N ASN A 305 -2.99 12.64 -28.74
CA ASN A 305 -3.62 13.46 -29.77
C ASN A 305 -5.14 13.63 -29.58
N SER A 306 -5.79 12.69 -28.90
CA SER A 306 -7.25 12.72 -28.66
C SER A 306 -7.66 13.56 -27.44
N VAL A 307 -6.70 14.08 -26.68
CA VAL A 307 -6.95 14.73 -25.39
C VAL A 307 -7.57 16.12 -25.55
N ASN A 308 -8.61 16.39 -24.77
CA ASN A 308 -9.18 17.72 -24.61
C ASN A 308 -8.42 18.47 -23.49
N ILE A 309 -7.64 19.49 -23.87
CA ILE A 309 -6.79 20.29 -22.95
C ILE A 309 -7.57 21.29 -22.08
N THR A 310 -8.85 21.50 -22.35
CA THR A 310 -9.70 22.42 -21.57
C THR A 310 -10.29 21.78 -20.32
N GLU A 311 -10.07 20.48 -20.13
CA GLU A 311 -10.50 19.77 -18.92
C GLU A 311 -9.73 20.27 -17.70
N GLU A 312 -10.49 20.58 -16.66
CA GLU A 312 -9.93 20.93 -15.34
C GLU A 312 -9.84 19.68 -14.43
N PRO A 313 -8.91 19.68 -13.47
CA PRO A 313 -8.80 18.61 -12.49
C PRO A 313 -10.10 18.42 -11.71
N VAL A 314 -10.56 17.18 -11.56
CA VAL A 314 -11.76 16.85 -10.78
C VAL A 314 -11.42 16.76 -9.29
N SER A 315 -12.40 17.04 -8.43
CA SER A 315 -12.25 16.82 -6.99
C SER A 315 -12.20 15.32 -6.68
N LEU A 316 -11.31 14.94 -5.76
CA LEU A 316 -11.13 13.57 -5.29
C LEU A 316 -12.21 13.17 -4.25
N ASP A 317 -12.40 11.88 -4.00
CA ASP A 317 -13.43 11.35 -3.10
C ASP A 317 -13.31 11.87 -1.66
N HIS A 318 -12.08 11.99 -1.16
CA HIS A 318 -11.83 12.48 0.21
C HIS A 318 -12.22 13.94 0.46
N LYS A 319 -12.73 14.65 -0.53
CA LYS A 319 -13.23 16.03 -0.38
C LYS A 319 -14.32 16.19 0.67
N ASN A 320 -15.04 15.09 1.02
CA ASN A 320 -16.11 15.10 2.01
C ASN A 320 -15.60 14.87 3.44
N ILE A 321 -14.33 14.49 3.61
CA ILE A 321 -13.69 14.34 4.92
C ILE A 321 -13.10 15.69 5.33
N GLU A 322 -13.42 16.11 6.53
CA GLU A 322 -12.85 17.32 7.13
C GLU A 322 -12.40 17.02 8.55
N LEU A 323 -11.11 17.14 8.83
CA LEU A 323 -10.53 17.08 10.17
C LEU A 323 -9.97 18.46 10.51
N LYS A 324 -10.37 19.00 11.67
CA LYS A 324 -9.82 20.22 12.25
C LYS A 324 -9.54 20.00 13.72
N LEU A 325 -8.33 20.36 14.14
CA LEU A 325 -7.93 20.33 15.53
C LEU A 325 -7.79 21.76 16.05
N ASP A 326 -8.21 22.00 17.30
CA ASP A 326 -8.08 23.31 17.92
C ASP A 326 -6.59 23.67 18.08
N GLY A 327 -6.23 24.95 17.76
CA GLY A 327 -4.84 25.34 17.63
C GLY A 327 -4.22 24.99 16.27
N GLY A 328 -4.93 24.17 15.45
CA GLY A 328 -4.66 23.94 14.07
C GLY A 328 -5.03 25.15 13.23
N TYR A 329 -4.07 26.00 12.87
CA TYR A 329 -4.24 26.96 11.81
C TYR A 329 -3.80 26.30 10.51
N PHE A 330 -4.57 26.54 9.43
CA PHE A 330 -4.03 26.43 8.08
C PHE A 330 -2.79 27.31 7.99
N CYS A 331 -1.68 26.74 8.40
CA CYS A 331 -0.43 27.45 8.40
C CYS A 331 0.05 27.52 6.95
N GLU A 332 0.36 28.70 6.47
CA GLU A 332 1.15 28.89 5.26
C GLU A 332 2.60 28.41 5.44
N SER A 333 2.94 27.80 6.58
CA SER A 333 4.25 27.25 6.86
C SER A 333 4.57 26.08 5.94
N ALA A 334 5.77 26.04 5.45
CA ALA A 334 6.26 24.91 4.67
C ALA A 334 6.34 23.64 5.53
N ASN A 335 6.21 22.49 4.89
CA ASN A 335 6.25 21.20 5.59
C ASN A 335 7.57 21.02 6.37
N GLU A 336 8.69 21.39 5.74
CA GLU A 336 10.01 21.35 6.38
C GLU A 336 10.10 22.26 7.61
N GLU A 337 9.46 23.43 7.58
CA GLU A 337 9.40 24.32 8.74
C GLU A 337 8.59 23.69 9.88
N LEU A 338 7.47 23.03 9.55
CA LEU A 338 6.65 22.34 10.56
C LEU A 338 7.36 21.12 11.14
N LEU A 339 8.04 20.32 10.30
CA LEU A 339 8.82 19.19 10.77
C LEU A 339 9.99 19.62 11.66
N ASP A 340 10.65 20.73 11.34
CA ASP A 340 11.74 21.27 12.18
C ASP A 340 11.21 21.91 13.48
N LEU A 341 10.05 22.55 13.46
CA LEU A 341 9.40 23.07 14.67
C LEU A 341 8.98 21.92 15.58
N GLN A 342 8.37 20.86 15.04
CA GLN A 342 7.93 19.70 15.83
C GLN A 342 9.08 19.08 16.63
N LYS A 343 10.30 19.04 16.08
CA LYS A 343 11.47 18.49 16.81
C LYS A 343 11.83 19.25 18.08
N ASN A 344 11.39 20.51 18.20
CA ASN A 344 11.64 21.35 19.35
C ASN A 344 10.43 21.47 20.30
N GLU A 345 9.27 20.95 19.89
CA GLU A 345 8.08 20.87 20.73
C GLU A 345 8.10 19.55 21.53
N TYR A 346 7.44 19.52 22.67
CA TYR A 346 7.28 18.30 23.47
C TYR A 346 6.05 17.50 23.04
N ASP A 347 4.98 18.20 22.74
CA ASP A 347 3.68 17.65 22.35
C ASP A 347 3.51 17.68 20.83
N ILE A 348 2.60 16.85 20.33
CA ILE A 348 2.25 16.80 18.92
C ILE A 348 1.62 18.12 18.49
N MET A 349 2.17 18.74 17.46
CA MET A 349 1.59 19.94 16.86
C MET A 349 0.31 19.59 16.08
N PRO A 350 -0.87 20.14 16.43
CA PRO A 350 -2.14 19.82 15.74
C PRO A 350 -2.09 20.08 14.23
N HIS A 351 -1.43 21.14 13.80
CA HIS A 351 -1.29 21.47 12.37
C HIS A 351 -0.53 20.43 11.57
N LEU A 352 0.56 19.88 12.16
CA LEU A 352 1.33 18.83 11.51
C LEU A 352 0.49 17.56 11.40
N LEU A 353 -0.22 17.20 12.48
CA LEU A 353 -1.09 16.01 12.48
C LEU A 353 -2.21 16.11 11.43
N GLU A 354 -2.87 17.28 11.30
CA GLU A 354 -3.85 17.51 10.25
C GLU A 354 -3.24 17.35 8.85
N LYS A 355 -2.08 17.94 8.60
CA LYS A 355 -1.40 17.83 7.30
C LYS A 355 -1.01 16.40 6.97
N LEU A 356 -0.51 15.63 7.95
CA LEU A 356 -0.19 14.21 7.80
C LEU A 356 -1.44 13.39 7.46
N TYR A 357 -2.56 13.65 8.13
CA TYR A 357 -3.84 13.01 7.85
C TYR A 357 -4.30 13.24 6.39
N TYR A 358 -4.29 14.50 5.94
CA TYR A 358 -4.69 14.82 4.56
C TYR A 358 -3.71 14.29 3.52
N ASN A 359 -2.40 14.25 3.84
CA ASN A 359 -1.40 13.62 2.96
C ASN A 359 -1.67 12.13 2.76
N GLY A 360 -2.01 11.42 3.85
CA GLY A 360 -2.38 10.00 3.79
C GLY A 360 -3.64 9.76 2.96
N LEU A 361 -4.71 10.54 3.19
CA LEU A 361 -5.94 10.47 2.39
C LEU A 361 -5.67 10.72 0.91
N TYR A 362 -4.90 11.75 0.60
CA TYR A 362 -4.51 12.07 -0.76
C TYR A 362 -3.71 10.94 -1.41
N GLY A 363 -2.71 10.42 -0.70
CA GLY A 363 -1.85 9.34 -1.21
C GLY A 363 -2.62 8.07 -1.54
N MET A 364 -3.52 7.63 -0.64
CA MET A 364 -4.42 6.50 -0.91
C MET A 364 -5.28 6.74 -2.15
N GLN A 365 -5.87 7.94 -2.26
CA GLN A 365 -6.72 8.29 -3.40
C GLN A 365 -5.93 8.37 -4.71
N ALA A 366 -4.69 8.85 -4.68
CA ALA A 366 -3.82 8.91 -5.86
C ALA A 366 -3.44 7.51 -6.40
N CYS A 367 -3.41 6.51 -5.51
CA CYS A 367 -3.18 5.11 -5.86
C CYS A 367 -4.46 4.33 -6.21
N ALA A 368 -5.65 4.94 -5.99
CA ALA A 368 -6.94 4.25 -6.04
C ALA A 368 -7.48 4.03 -7.46
N GLY A 369 -8.30 2.97 -7.60
CA GLY A 369 -9.16 2.73 -8.75
C GLY A 369 -8.83 1.46 -9.54
N THR A 370 -7.58 1.04 -9.63
CA THR A 370 -7.19 -0.15 -10.41
C THR A 370 -6.55 -1.25 -9.58
N THR A 371 -5.95 -0.90 -8.43
CA THR A 371 -5.23 -1.83 -7.58
C THR A 371 -5.14 -1.31 -6.14
N ALA A 372 -4.61 -2.11 -5.22
CA ALA A 372 -4.15 -1.67 -3.91
C ALA A 372 -2.85 -0.84 -4.03
N PRO A 373 -2.46 -0.06 -3.01
CA PRO A 373 -1.15 0.57 -2.98
C PRO A 373 -0.03 -0.46 -2.75
N ARG A 374 1.11 -0.26 -3.44
CA ARG A 374 2.35 -1.02 -3.23
C ARG A 374 3.14 -0.43 -2.06
N LEU A 375 4.29 -1.02 -1.72
CA LEU A 375 5.20 -0.47 -0.71
C LEU A 375 5.52 1.01 -0.95
N SER A 376 5.76 1.41 -2.19
CA SER A 376 6.00 2.80 -2.58
C SER A 376 4.76 3.51 -3.16
N GLY A 377 3.56 3.05 -2.86
CA GLY A 377 2.33 3.54 -3.48
C GLY A 377 2.30 3.22 -4.97
N LEU A 378 2.14 4.24 -5.81
CA LEU A 378 2.18 4.10 -7.28
C LEU A 378 3.55 4.45 -7.86
N TRP A 379 4.47 5.01 -7.08
CA TRP A 379 5.64 5.74 -7.56
C TRP A 379 6.95 4.99 -7.35
N VAL A 380 7.83 5.06 -8.37
CA VAL A 380 9.17 4.48 -8.33
C VAL A 380 10.12 5.42 -9.07
N GLY A 381 11.20 5.85 -8.42
CA GLY A 381 12.19 6.76 -9.01
C GLY A 381 13.51 6.09 -9.39
N GLU A 382 13.67 4.80 -9.13
CA GLU A 382 14.90 4.04 -9.42
C GLU A 382 14.59 2.63 -9.94
N TRP A 383 15.56 2.02 -10.66
CA TRP A 383 15.37 0.75 -11.37
C TRP A 383 15.46 -0.50 -10.49
N ASN A 384 16.13 -0.41 -9.36
CA ASN A 384 16.39 -1.57 -8.49
C ASN A 384 15.99 -1.24 -7.05
N LEU A 385 14.69 -1.07 -6.83
CA LEU A 385 14.15 -0.70 -5.54
C LEU A 385 14.20 -1.87 -4.55
N LEU A 386 14.49 -1.56 -3.30
CA LEU A 386 14.43 -2.57 -2.23
C LEU A 386 13.03 -3.18 -2.16
N TRP A 387 12.97 -4.49 -1.91
CA TRP A 387 11.74 -5.28 -1.96
C TRP A 387 10.92 -5.07 -3.25
N ARG A 388 11.58 -4.60 -4.34
CA ARG A 388 11.01 -4.47 -5.69
C ARG A 388 9.78 -3.55 -5.77
N SER A 389 9.49 -2.76 -4.73
CA SER A 389 8.22 -2.02 -4.57
C SER A 389 6.99 -2.94 -4.70
N ALA A 390 7.09 -4.17 -4.24
CA ALA A 390 6.04 -5.18 -4.34
C ALA A 390 4.84 -4.84 -3.45
N TYR A 391 3.76 -5.58 -3.62
CA TYR A 391 2.66 -5.64 -2.66
C TYR A 391 3.08 -6.60 -1.55
N THR A 392 3.20 -6.09 -0.34
CA THR A 392 3.52 -6.89 0.85
C THR A 392 2.25 -7.02 1.69
N MET A 393 1.64 -8.23 1.69
CA MET A 393 0.37 -8.48 2.37
C MET A 393 0.53 -8.68 3.88
N ASP A 394 1.74 -8.91 4.36
CA ASP A 394 2.06 -8.98 5.80
C ASP A 394 2.94 -7.81 6.23
N ALA A 395 2.42 -6.79 6.77
CA ALA A 395 1.04 -6.32 6.93
C ALA A 395 0.84 -4.99 6.16
N ASN A 396 1.81 -4.63 5.29
CA ASN A 396 1.91 -3.29 4.69
C ASN A 396 0.66 -2.89 3.89
N VAL A 397 0.15 -3.77 3.02
CA VAL A 397 -1.07 -3.48 2.25
C VAL A 397 -2.24 -3.22 3.20
N ASN A 398 -2.42 -4.05 4.24
CA ASN A 398 -3.53 -3.90 5.18
C ASN A 398 -3.42 -2.65 6.04
N ILE A 399 -2.19 -2.29 6.46
CA ILE A 399 -1.91 -1.02 7.13
C ILE A 399 -2.26 0.16 6.22
N GLN A 400 -1.85 0.12 4.95
CA GLN A 400 -2.12 1.21 3.99
C GLN A 400 -3.61 1.43 3.73
N VAL A 401 -4.42 0.37 3.71
CA VAL A 401 -5.86 0.47 3.44
C VAL A 401 -6.72 0.57 4.71
N SER A 402 -6.12 0.62 5.90
CA SER A 402 -6.82 0.60 7.19
C SER A 402 -7.83 1.74 7.38
N GLY A 403 -7.56 2.91 6.80
CA GLY A 403 -8.48 4.07 6.82
C GLY A 403 -9.42 4.16 5.62
N MET A 404 -9.34 3.25 4.66
CA MET A 404 -10.00 3.36 3.35
C MET A 404 -11.53 3.44 3.46
N ASN A 405 -12.14 2.47 4.11
CA ASN A 405 -13.60 2.39 4.23
C ASN A 405 -14.16 3.46 5.16
N SER A 406 -13.52 3.66 6.32
CA SER A 406 -13.95 4.68 7.30
C SER A 406 -13.84 6.12 6.78
N SER A 407 -12.93 6.37 5.82
CA SER A 407 -12.81 7.66 5.14
C SER A 407 -13.72 7.81 3.92
N GLY A 408 -14.52 6.82 3.58
CA GLY A 408 -15.41 6.89 2.42
C GLY A 408 -14.70 6.88 1.07
N LEU A 409 -13.48 6.32 0.99
CA LEU A 409 -12.69 6.21 -0.25
C LEU A 409 -13.19 5.03 -1.10
N TYR A 410 -14.37 5.17 -1.69
CA TYR A 410 -15.05 4.12 -2.44
C TYR A 410 -14.20 3.59 -3.60
N GLU A 411 -13.55 4.49 -4.34
CA GLU A 411 -12.69 4.13 -5.47
C GLU A 411 -11.45 3.33 -5.02
N ALA A 412 -10.89 3.62 -3.83
CA ALA A 412 -9.81 2.84 -3.25
C ALA A 412 -10.28 1.42 -2.90
N GLY A 413 -11.49 1.28 -2.34
CA GLY A 413 -12.11 -0.01 -2.06
C GLY A 413 -12.32 -0.84 -3.32
N THR A 414 -12.79 -0.23 -4.41
CA THR A 414 -12.94 -0.94 -5.69
C THR A 414 -11.59 -1.37 -6.25
N GLY A 415 -10.56 -0.52 -6.21
CA GLY A 415 -9.21 -0.85 -6.65
C GLY A 415 -8.61 -2.01 -5.85
N TYR A 416 -8.84 -2.04 -4.53
CA TYR A 416 -8.44 -3.15 -3.68
C TYR A 416 -9.11 -4.48 -4.11
N MET A 417 -10.40 -4.47 -4.44
CA MET A 417 -11.11 -5.66 -4.91
C MET A 417 -10.59 -6.14 -6.26
N TRP A 418 -10.24 -5.23 -7.19
CA TRP A 418 -9.61 -5.60 -8.45
C TRP A 418 -8.24 -6.26 -8.24
N PHE A 419 -7.45 -5.74 -7.32
CA PHE A 419 -6.19 -6.37 -6.92
C PHE A 419 -6.42 -7.80 -6.41
N ILE A 420 -7.36 -8.01 -5.50
CA ILE A 420 -7.69 -9.33 -4.96
C ILE A 420 -8.13 -10.30 -6.06
N LEU A 421 -9.07 -9.89 -6.91
CA LEU A 421 -9.59 -10.74 -7.99
C LEU A 421 -8.50 -11.23 -8.94
N ARG A 422 -7.51 -10.40 -9.26
CA ARG A 422 -6.37 -10.81 -10.09
C ARG A 422 -5.53 -11.90 -9.44
N GLN A 423 -5.47 -11.94 -8.10
CA GLN A 423 -4.58 -12.83 -7.36
C GLN A 423 -5.21 -14.20 -7.06
N ILE A 424 -6.53 -14.31 -7.01
CA ILE A 424 -7.25 -15.54 -6.58
C ILE A 424 -6.80 -16.80 -7.33
N PRO A 425 -6.60 -16.82 -8.67
CA PRO A 425 -6.16 -18.03 -9.35
C PRO A 425 -4.82 -18.58 -8.84
N ASP A 426 -3.84 -17.70 -8.58
CA ASP A 426 -2.55 -18.10 -8.03
C ASP A 426 -2.67 -18.51 -6.56
N TRP A 427 -3.53 -17.86 -5.77
CA TRP A 427 -3.79 -18.29 -4.39
C TRP A 427 -4.37 -19.70 -4.29
N VAL A 428 -5.22 -20.08 -5.24
CA VAL A 428 -5.73 -21.46 -5.35
C VAL A 428 -4.60 -22.44 -5.69
N ASN A 429 -3.72 -22.08 -6.63
CA ASN A 429 -2.55 -22.87 -6.96
C ASN A 429 -1.59 -23.01 -5.77
N ASN A 430 -1.35 -21.95 -5.02
CA ASN A 430 -0.50 -21.99 -3.82
C ASN A 430 -1.04 -22.98 -2.78
N ALA A 431 -2.35 -22.96 -2.50
CA ALA A 431 -2.96 -23.91 -1.56
C ALA A 431 -2.83 -25.37 -2.04
N ALA A 432 -2.96 -25.61 -3.35
CA ALA A 432 -2.77 -26.93 -3.94
C ALA A 432 -1.31 -27.38 -3.87
N MET A 433 -0.34 -26.51 -4.16
CA MET A 433 1.07 -26.88 -4.23
C MET A 433 1.77 -26.95 -2.87
N VAL A 434 1.23 -26.26 -1.85
CA VAL A 434 1.79 -26.32 -0.49
C VAL A 434 1.12 -27.43 0.34
N TYR A 435 -0.20 -27.52 0.27
CA TYR A 435 -0.98 -28.38 1.16
C TYR A 435 -1.74 -29.51 0.45
N GLY A 436 -1.77 -29.55 -0.89
CA GLY A 436 -2.60 -30.46 -1.66
C GLY A 436 -4.11 -30.17 -1.57
N MET A 437 -4.48 -28.97 -1.13
CA MET A 437 -5.87 -28.57 -0.91
C MET A 437 -6.62 -28.29 -2.22
N LYS A 438 -7.94 -28.49 -2.19
CA LYS A 438 -8.83 -28.23 -3.31
C LYS A 438 -9.82 -27.11 -2.97
N ASP A 439 -10.08 -26.24 -3.93
CA ASP A 439 -11.01 -25.11 -3.79
C ASP A 439 -10.74 -24.27 -2.52
N ALA A 440 -9.46 -24.07 -2.21
CA ALA A 440 -8.95 -23.33 -1.08
C ALA A 440 -7.94 -22.28 -1.58
N VAL A 441 -7.59 -21.31 -0.76
CA VAL A 441 -6.64 -20.23 -1.10
C VAL A 441 -5.53 -20.11 -0.07
N LEU A 442 -4.31 -19.86 -0.54
CA LEU A 442 -3.14 -19.53 0.28
C LEU A 442 -2.46 -18.29 -0.30
N VAL A 443 -2.40 -17.22 0.48
CA VAL A 443 -1.86 -15.92 0.07
C VAL A 443 -0.35 -15.90 0.30
N PRO A 444 0.47 -15.50 -0.68
CA PRO A 444 1.89 -15.26 -0.43
C PRO A 444 2.07 -13.93 0.33
N VAL A 445 3.16 -13.80 1.10
CA VAL A 445 3.47 -12.54 1.80
C VAL A 445 3.73 -11.42 0.80
N ASN A 446 4.38 -11.72 -0.33
CA ASN A 446 4.74 -10.73 -1.34
C ASN A 446 4.23 -11.12 -2.73
N THR A 447 3.81 -10.13 -3.52
CA THR A 447 3.47 -10.29 -4.94
C THR A 447 3.87 -9.06 -5.75
N ASP A 448 4.19 -9.27 -7.02
CA ASP A 448 4.38 -8.18 -7.98
C ASP A 448 3.07 -7.71 -8.65
N GLY A 449 1.93 -8.21 -8.21
CA GLY A 449 0.62 -7.84 -8.75
C GLY A 449 0.25 -8.53 -10.07
N HIS A 450 1.22 -8.97 -10.88
CA HIS A 450 0.98 -9.79 -12.07
C HIS A 450 0.69 -11.24 -11.72
N ARG A 451 1.52 -11.79 -10.80
CA ARG A 451 1.38 -13.17 -10.32
C ARG A 451 1.58 -13.22 -8.81
N ALA A 452 0.69 -13.91 -8.14
CA ALA A 452 0.72 -14.11 -6.69
C ALA A 452 1.16 -15.54 -6.32
N MET A 453 2.12 -16.07 -7.07
CA MET A 453 2.71 -17.37 -6.75
C MET A 453 3.57 -17.29 -5.51
N MET A 454 3.55 -18.36 -4.71
CA MET A 454 4.50 -18.53 -3.62
C MET A 454 5.91 -18.66 -4.20
N VAL A 455 6.82 -17.76 -3.82
CA VAL A 455 8.19 -17.70 -4.34
C VAL A 455 9.27 -17.85 -3.27
N GLU A 456 8.90 -17.67 -2.01
CA GLU A 456 9.82 -17.73 -0.88
C GLU A 456 9.51 -18.92 0.03
N TYR A 457 10.54 -19.75 0.28
CA TYR A 457 10.49 -20.96 1.09
C TYR A 457 11.79 -21.00 1.90
N ASP A 458 11.79 -20.45 3.10
CA ASP A 458 12.99 -20.37 3.94
C ASP A 458 12.67 -20.73 5.38
N ILE A 459 13.66 -21.25 6.10
CA ILE A 459 13.49 -21.64 7.51
C ILE A 459 13.26 -20.43 8.43
N ASN A 460 13.78 -19.26 8.07
CA ASN A 460 13.58 -18.03 8.84
C ASN A 460 12.34 -17.25 8.37
N TYR A 461 11.95 -17.42 7.12
CA TYR A 461 10.83 -16.76 6.45
C TYR A 461 9.98 -17.81 5.72
N PRO A 462 9.34 -18.76 6.44
CA PRO A 462 8.55 -19.82 5.83
C PRO A 462 7.19 -19.31 5.39
N PHE A 463 7.17 -18.38 4.43
CA PHE A 463 5.97 -17.68 3.97
C PHE A 463 4.92 -18.62 3.40
N GLN A 464 5.32 -19.82 2.94
CA GLN A 464 4.40 -20.87 2.52
C GLN A 464 3.51 -21.40 3.64
N TYR A 465 3.83 -21.11 4.91
CA TYR A 465 3.05 -21.52 6.09
C TYR A 465 2.41 -20.33 6.82
N TRP A 466 2.33 -19.17 6.16
CA TRP A 466 1.53 -18.05 6.63
C TRP A 466 0.06 -18.25 6.28
N ASN A 467 -0.68 -18.95 7.14
CA ASN A 467 -2.04 -19.43 6.88
C ASN A 467 -3.10 -18.32 7.00
N ALA A 468 -2.86 -17.31 7.80
CA ALA A 468 -3.81 -16.23 8.09
C ALA A 468 -4.03 -15.25 6.93
N GLY A 469 -3.17 -15.28 5.91
CA GLY A 469 -3.13 -14.23 4.88
C GLY A 469 -4.47 -13.99 4.18
N ALA A 470 -5.17 -15.05 3.76
CA ALA A 470 -6.44 -14.92 3.06
C ALA A 470 -7.54 -14.31 3.95
N GLY A 471 -7.57 -14.69 5.23
CA GLY A 471 -8.49 -14.09 6.21
C GLY A 471 -8.24 -12.59 6.37
N TRP A 472 -6.98 -12.18 6.43
CA TRP A 472 -6.62 -10.76 6.54
C TRP A 472 -7.01 -9.96 5.31
N MET A 473 -6.71 -10.50 4.10
CA MET A 473 -7.09 -9.85 2.83
C MET A 473 -8.62 -9.75 2.65
N LEU A 474 -9.40 -10.59 3.30
CA LEU A 474 -10.86 -10.59 3.22
C LEU A 474 -11.50 -9.44 4.03
N ILE A 475 -10.88 -9.04 5.15
CA ILE A 475 -11.46 -8.04 6.09
C ILE A 475 -11.79 -6.72 5.41
N PRO A 476 -10.93 -6.07 4.59
CA PRO A 476 -11.30 -4.82 3.93
C PRO A 476 -12.51 -4.93 3.00
N ILE A 477 -12.75 -6.11 2.40
CA ILE A 477 -13.93 -6.36 1.55
C ILE A 477 -15.18 -6.53 2.42
N TYR A 478 -15.07 -7.24 3.53
CA TYR A 478 -16.16 -7.38 4.50
C TYR A 478 -16.56 -6.02 5.09
N GLU A 479 -15.58 -5.22 5.52
CA GLU A 479 -15.82 -3.84 5.99
C GLU A 479 -16.43 -2.95 4.91
N PHE A 480 -16.07 -3.15 3.63
CA PHE A 480 -16.70 -2.42 2.52
C PHE A 480 -18.20 -2.72 2.46
N LEU A 481 -18.58 -3.99 2.57
CA LEU A 481 -20.01 -4.38 2.59
C LEU A 481 -20.75 -3.84 3.81
N GLN A 482 -20.12 -3.84 4.98
CA GLN A 482 -20.68 -3.24 6.20
C GLN A 482 -20.87 -1.71 6.04
N THR A 483 -19.93 -1.05 5.39
CA THR A 483 -19.91 0.42 5.25
C THR A 483 -20.85 0.93 4.15
N TYR A 484 -20.91 0.23 3.02
CA TYR A 484 -21.62 0.70 1.82
C TYR A 484 -22.86 -0.16 1.48
N GLY A 485 -23.02 -1.33 2.11
CA GLY A 485 -24.04 -2.31 1.72
C GLY A 485 -23.66 -3.04 0.42
N ASP A 486 -24.68 -3.65 -0.19
CA ASP A 486 -24.52 -4.31 -1.48
C ASP A 486 -24.23 -3.28 -2.57
N ALA A 487 -23.22 -3.56 -3.35
CA ALA A 487 -22.72 -2.66 -4.39
C ALA A 487 -22.38 -3.42 -5.67
N VAL A 488 -22.49 -2.74 -6.79
CA VAL A 488 -22.06 -3.23 -8.09
C VAL A 488 -20.92 -2.37 -8.59
N ILE A 489 -19.82 -3.01 -8.98
CA ILE A 489 -18.61 -2.34 -9.46
C ILE A 489 -18.30 -2.78 -10.89
N THR A 490 -17.69 -1.90 -11.67
CA THR A 490 -17.34 -2.15 -13.07
C THR A 490 -15.85 -1.91 -13.31
N THR A 491 -15.28 -2.68 -14.25
CA THR A 491 -13.87 -2.53 -14.65
C THR A 491 -13.74 -2.46 -16.16
N ASP A 492 -12.72 -1.73 -16.63
CA ASP A 492 -12.26 -1.73 -18.02
C ASP A 492 -10.97 -2.58 -18.20
N ASP A 493 -10.55 -3.30 -17.16
CA ASP A 493 -9.38 -4.15 -17.19
C ASP A 493 -9.60 -5.39 -18.06
N VAL A 494 -8.93 -5.42 -19.20
CA VAL A 494 -9.06 -6.49 -20.19
C VAL A 494 -8.66 -7.86 -19.63
N ALA A 495 -7.66 -7.91 -18.74
CA ALA A 495 -7.20 -9.15 -18.13
C ALA A 495 -8.25 -9.72 -17.17
N LEU A 496 -8.85 -8.88 -16.33
CA LEU A 496 -9.95 -9.28 -15.45
C LEU A 496 -11.19 -9.69 -16.23
N ILE A 497 -11.57 -8.94 -17.25
CA ILE A 497 -12.72 -9.27 -18.12
C ILE A 497 -12.50 -10.62 -18.80
N LYS A 498 -11.29 -10.88 -19.30
CA LYS A 498 -10.93 -12.18 -19.90
C LYS A 498 -10.97 -13.32 -18.88
N MET A 499 -10.48 -13.06 -17.67
CA MET A 499 -10.39 -14.06 -16.58
C MET A 499 -11.78 -14.48 -16.09
N TYR A 500 -12.70 -13.53 -15.92
CA TYR A 500 -14.02 -13.75 -15.33
C TYR A 500 -15.17 -13.76 -16.33
N GLY A 501 -14.94 -13.40 -17.60
CA GLY A 501 -15.95 -13.37 -18.65
C GLY A 501 -16.98 -12.24 -18.51
N LYS A 502 -16.71 -11.21 -17.68
CA LYS A 502 -17.62 -10.08 -17.43
C LYS A 502 -16.85 -8.85 -16.97
N ASP A 503 -17.46 -7.68 -17.13
CA ASP A 503 -16.93 -6.37 -16.71
C ASP A 503 -17.61 -5.79 -15.46
N THR A 504 -18.70 -6.42 -15.02
CA THR A 504 -19.55 -5.95 -13.94
C THR A 504 -19.65 -7.03 -12.85
N PHE A 505 -19.43 -6.63 -11.59
CA PHE A 505 -19.37 -7.52 -10.45
C PHE A 505 -20.26 -7.03 -9.30
N ASP A 506 -21.10 -7.90 -8.79
CA ASP A 506 -21.76 -7.73 -7.50
C ASP A 506 -20.74 -8.02 -6.41
N VAL A 507 -20.43 -7.05 -5.55
CA VAL A 507 -19.35 -7.16 -4.56
C VAL A 507 -19.60 -8.34 -3.62
N ARG A 508 -20.84 -8.55 -3.19
CA ARG A 508 -21.19 -9.67 -2.31
C ARG A 508 -21.06 -11.01 -3.01
N LYS A 509 -21.76 -11.18 -4.13
CA LYS A 509 -21.91 -12.49 -4.79
C LYS A 509 -20.70 -12.90 -5.62
N ASP A 510 -20.00 -11.94 -6.22
CA ASP A 510 -18.94 -12.21 -7.18
C ASP A 510 -17.53 -12.06 -6.59
N VAL A 511 -17.39 -11.32 -5.46
CA VAL A 511 -16.09 -11.08 -4.83
C VAL A 511 -16.04 -11.71 -3.44
N TYR A 512 -16.89 -11.25 -2.51
CA TYR A 512 -16.83 -11.64 -1.10
C TYR A 512 -17.17 -13.11 -0.86
N GLU A 513 -18.36 -13.55 -1.25
CA GLU A 513 -18.83 -14.92 -0.98
C GLU A 513 -17.92 -16.01 -1.59
N PRO A 514 -17.47 -15.90 -2.86
CA PRO A 514 -16.58 -16.90 -3.45
C PRO A 514 -15.21 -16.96 -2.75
N LEU A 515 -14.64 -15.81 -2.38
CA LEU A 515 -13.37 -15.75 -1.67
C LEU A 515 -13.51 -16.29 -0.24
N LEU A 516 -14.54 -15.87 0.48
CA LEU A 516 -14.83 -16.35 1.83
C LEU A 516 -15.00 -17.87 1.86
N LYS A 517 -15.74 -18.45 0.90
CA LYS A 517 -15.91 -19.91 0.79
C LYS A 517 -14.58 -20.62 0.60
N LYS A 518 -13.70 -20.12 -0.27
CA LYS A 518 -12.37 -20.72 -0.49
C LYS A 518 -11.47 -20.58 0.73
N THR A 519 -11.56 -19.46 1.44
CA THR A 519 -10.83 -19.24 2.68
C THR A 519 -11.34 -20.14 3.82
N TYR A 520 -12.66 -20.33 3.91
CA TYR A 520 -13.24 -21.30 4.83
C TYR A 520 -12.81 -22.74 4.49
N ASN A 521 -12.79 -23.12 3.20
CA ASN A 521 -12.34 -24.42 2.75
C ASN A 521 -10.86 -24.69 3.11
N PHE A 522 -10.02 -23.66 3.13
CA PHE A 522 -8.64 -23.77 3.63
C PHE A 522 -8.64 -24.22 5.11
N TRP A 523 -9.38 -23.52 5.97
CA TRP A 523 -9.44 -23.83 7.40
C TRP A 523 -10.12 -25.17 7.69
N LYS A 524 -11.06 -25.58 6.86
CA LYS A 524 -11.66 -26.92 6.95
C LYS A 524 -10.67 -28.02 6.60
N GLN A 525 -9.77 -27.80 5.64
CA GLN A 525 -8.83 -28.81 5.14
C GLN A 525 -7.49 -28.85 5.90
N ILE A 526 -7.10 -27.77 6.60
CA ILE A 526 -5.88 -27.79 7.40
C ILE A 526 -6.01 -28.65 8.66
N GLY A 527 -7.22 -28.79 9.18
CA GLY A 527 -7.53 -29.63 10.34
C GLY A 527 -7.26 -31.10 10.05
N ASN A 528 -6.19 -31.65 10.64
CA ASN A 528 -5.84 -33.07 10.57
C ASN A 528 -5.93 -33.65 11.96
N PRO A 529 -6.88 -34.60 12.24
CA PRO A 529 -7.08 -35.17 13.57
C PRO A 529 -5.89 -35.98 14.08
N GLU A 530 -4.96 -36.38 13.22
CA GLU A 530 -3.71 -37.05 13.65
C GLU A 530 -2.79 -36.12 14.45
N TYR A 531 -2.92 -34.77 14.26
CA TYR A 531 -2.16 -33.73 14.95
C TYR A 531 -3.10 -32.90 15.82
N TYR A 532 -3.00 -33.08 17.14
CA TYR A 532 -3.94 -32.43 18.06
C TYR A 532 -3.30 -32.05 19.40
N THR A 533 -3.99 -31.23 20.16
CA THR A 533 -3.70 -30.98 21.57
C THR A 533 -4.62 -31.87 22.41
N ASP A 534 -4.04 -32.53 23.40
CA ASP A 534 -4.82 -33.33 24.38
C ASP A 534 -5.52 -32.38 25.41
N THR A 535 -6.31 -32.96 26.31
CA THR A 535 -7.05 -32.23 27.35
C THR A 535 -6.16 -31.43 28.29
N ASP A 536 -4.89 -31.76 28.38
CA ASP A 536 -3.89 -31.04 29.16
C ASP A 536 -3.17 -29.96 28.31
N GLY A 537 -3.52 -29.82 27.03
CA GLY A 537 -2.94 -28.86 26.08
C GLY A 537 -1.53 -29.26 25.61
N ASN A 538 -1.18 -30.53 25.67
CA ASN A 538 0.09 -31.02 25.10
C ASN A 538 -0.12 -31.39 23.63
N ALA A 539 0.84 -31.07 22.77
CA ALA A 539 0.85 -31.50 21.39
C ALA A 539 1.01 -33.02 21.26
N ARG A 540 0.22 -33.65 20.39
CA ARG A 540 0.18 -35.09 20.15
C ARG A 540 0.13 -35.41 18.66
N TYR A 541 0.72 -36.53 18.32
CA TYR A 541 0.56 -37.18 17.02
C TYR A 541 0.09 -38.60 17.23
N GLU A 542 -0.96 -39.02 16.53
CA GLU A 542 -1.50 -40.36 16.55
C GLU A 542 -1.86 -40.81 15.12
N ASN A 543 -1.01 -41.66 14.54
CA ASN A 543 -1.18 -42.15 13.20
C ASN A 543 -2.51 -42.88 13.01
N GLY A 544 -3.28 -42.52 12.01
CA GLY A 544 -4.58 -43.12 11.66
C GLY A 544 -5.74 -42.64 12.52
N LYS A 545 -5.57 -41.62 13.37
CA LYS A 545 -6.68 -41.01 14.12
C LYS A 545 -7.60 -40.27 13.15
N CYS A 546 -8.88 -40.62 13.15
CA CYS A 546 -9.88 -40.16 12.19
C CYS A 546 -10.77 -39.03 12.73
N SER A 547 -10.80 -38.80 14.05
CA SER A 547 -11.63 -37.77 14.71
C SER A 547 -11.04 -37.36 16.04
N LEU A 548 -11.33 -36.12 16.45
CA LEU A 548 -11.00 -35.63 17.78
C LEU A 548 -12.03 -36.11 18.82
N ASN A 549 -11.56 -36.33 20.05
CA ASN A 549 -12.43 -36.53 21.20
C ASN A 549 -12.92 -35.17 21.73
N GLU A 550 -13.89 -35.22 22.66
CA GLU A 550 -14.33 -34.02 23.37
C GLU A 550 -13.15 -33.39 24.14
N SER A 551 -12.98 -32.09 24.02
CA SER A 551 -11.87 -31.32 24.60
C SER A 551 -10.47 -31.52 23.96
N GLU A 552 -10.37 -32.24 22.86
CA GLU A 552 -9.20 -32.18 21.99
C GLU A 552 -9.38 -31.11 20.91
N HIS A 553 -8.26 -30.44 20.50
CA HIS A 553 -8.28 -29.43 19.45
C HIS A 553 -7.28 -29.79 18.37
N TYR A 554 -7.56 -29.40 17.13
CA TYR A 554 -6.59 -29.51 16.04
C TYR A 554 -5.32 -28.72 16.37
N LEU A 555 -4.18 -29.20 15.88
CA LEU A 555 -3.02 -28.35 15.69
C LEU A 555 -3.10 -27.71 14.31
N ILE A 556 -2.95 -26.40 14.24
CA ILE A 556 -2.67 -25.72 12.99
C ILE A 556 -1.18 -25.92 12.71
N ILE A 557 -0.85 -26.83 11.82
CA ILE A 557 0.52 -27.32 11.63
C ILE A 557 0.76 -27.70 10.14
N PRO A 558 1.83 -27.19 9.48
CA PRO A 558 2.73 -26.13 9.92
C PRO A 558 2.05 -24.78 10.03
N SER A 559 2.66 -23.85 10.76
CA SER A 559 2.17 -22.50 11.01
C SER A 559 3.36 -21.53 11.06
N PHE A 560 3.15 -20.28 10.72
CA PHE A 560 4.14 -19.22 10.80
C PHE A 560 3.51 -17.93 11.32
N SER A 561 4.11 -17.35 12.36
CA SER A 561 3.79 -16.00 12.82
C SER A 561 4.79 -15.01 12.21
N PRO A 562 4.44 -14.32 11.11
CA PRO A 562 5.41 -13.46 10.43
C PRO A 562 5.76 -12.21 11.26
N GLU A 563 6.99 -11.76 11.21
CA GLU A 563 8.20 -12.41 10.69
C GLU A 563 9.06 -12.94 11.85
N ASN A 564 8.43 -13.54 12.87
CA ASN A 564 9.03 -13.89 14.15
C ASN A 564 9.25 -15.41 14.28
N LYS A 565 10.10 -15.77 15.24
CA LYS A 565 10.34 -17.15 15.64
C LYS A 565 10.43 -17.29 17.16
N PRO A 566 10.11 -18.45 17.74
CA PRO A 566 10.18 -18.67 19.18
C PRO A 566 11.59 -18.42 19.74
N PHE A 567 11.66 -17.95 20.96
CA PHE A 567 12.95 -17.70 21.61
C PHE A 567 13.77 -19.00 21.68
N GLY A 568 15.01 -18.91 21.21
CA GLY A 568 15.95 -20.04 21.23
C GLY A 568 15.82 -21.01 20.05
N TYR A 569 14.87 -20.80 19.12
CA TYR A 569 14.70 -21.63 17.93
C TYR A 569 15.44 -21.06 16.72
N HIS A 570 15.95 -21.96 15.86
CA HIS A 570 16.53 -21.59 14.57
C HIS A 570 15.45 -21.41 13.50
N SER A 571 14.40 -22.23 13.52
CA SER A 571 13.29 -22.23 12.59
C SER A 571 12.15 -21.33 13.05
N ALA A 572 11.51 -20.68 12.08
CA ALA A 572 10.22 -19.99 12.26
C ALA A 572 9.02 -20.88 11.86
N ILE A 573 9.28 -22.12 11.43
CA ILE A 573 8.22 -23.11 11.15
C ILE A 573 7.72 -23.66 12.50
N THR A 574 6.46 -23.43 12.80
CA THR A 574 5.87 -23.65 14.13
C THR A 574 4.50 -24.34 14.03
N ALA A 575 3.79 -24.40 15.12
CA ALA A 575 2.36 -24.73 15.19
C ALA A 575 1.60 -23.68 16.00
N ASN A 576 0.30 -23.58 15.74
CA ASN A 576 -0.65 -22.77 16.50
C ASN A 576 -0.21 -21.31 16.69
N ALA A 577 0.26 -20.64 15.63
CA ALA A 577 0.41 -19.19 15.68
C ALA A 577 -0.92 -18.53 16.08
N ALA A 578 -0.90 -17.63 17.05
CA ALA A 578 -2.11 -16.96 17.53
C ALA A 578 -2.83 -16.17 16.41
N MET A 579 -2.07 -15.67 15.42
CA MET A 579 -2.62 -15.05 14.24
C MET A 579 -3.49 -16.03 13.43
N ASP A 580 -3.01 -17.26 13.23
CA ASP A 580 -3.74 -18.30 12.49
C ASP A 580 -5.04 -18.71 13.21
N ILE A 581 -4.96 -18.88 14.53
CA ILE A 581 -6.14 -19.18 15.37
C ILE A 581 -7.19 -18.07 15.24
N SER A 582 -6.76 -16.83 15.33
CA SER A 582 -7.64 -15.67 15.24
C SER A 582 -8.29 -15.56 13.86
N ALA A 583 -7.48 -15.65 12.79
CA ALA A 583 -7.98 -15.57 11.42
C ALA A 583 -8.95 -16.72 11.09
N ALA A 584 -8.68 -17.94 11.57
CA ALA A 584 -9.59 -19.07 11.42
C ALA A 584 -10.94 -18.79 12.08
N LYS A 585 -10.93 -18.31 13.33
CA LYS A 585 -12.17 -17.95 14.07
C LYS A 585 -12.98 -16.88 13.33
N ASP A 586 -12.33 -15.81 12.84
CA ASP A 586 -13.01 -14.76 12.09
C ASP A 586 -13.62 -15.27 10.79
N VAL A 587 -12.88 -16.03 10.00
CA VAL A 587 -13.36 -16.59 8.71
C VAL A 587 -14.56 -17.51 8.93
N ILE A 588 -14.52 -18.35 9.95
CA ILE A 588 -15.63 -19.27 10.26
C ILE A 588 -16.87 -18.48 10.71
N ASN A 589 -16.70 -17.44 11.52
CA ASN A 589 -17.81 -16.57 11.94
C ASN A 589 -18.42 -15.82 10.75
N MET A 590 -17.58 -15.18 9.89
CA MET A 590 -18.06 -14.53 8.66
C MET A 590 -18.78 -15.53 7.74
N TYR A 591 -18.30 -16.78 7.63
CA TYR A 591 -18.93 -17.79 6.81
C TYR A 591 -20.29 -18.21 7.38
N THR A 592 -20.41 -18.37 8.68
CA THR A 592 -21.66 -18.68 9.37
C THR A 592 -22.67 -17.53 9.21
N GLU A 593 -22.22 -16.28 9.33
CA GLU A 593 -23.05 -15.09 9.09
C GLU A 593 -23.56 -15.04 7.64
N MET A 594 -22.66 -15.28 6.66
CA MET A 594 -23.03 -15.32 5.24
C MET A 594 -24.09 -16.40 4.97
N LEU A 595 -23.94 -17.60 5.53
CA LEU A 595 -24.91 -18.69 5.39
C LEU A 595 -26.28 -18.30 5.96
N ASN A 596 -26.29 -17.68 7.15
CA ASN A 596 -27.52 -17.19 7.79
C ASN A 596 -28.18 -16.03 7.01
N TYR A 597 -27.39 -15.21 6.33
CA TYR A 597 -27.88 -14.14 5.48
C TYR A 597 -28.48 -14.69 4.17
N THR A 598 -27.76 -15.57 3.47
CA THR A 598 -28.15 -16.06 2.15
C THR A 598 -29.20 -17.16 2.18
N LYS A 599 -29.21 -17.95 3.24
CA LYS A 599 -30.13 -19.10 3.48
C LYS A 599 -30.24 -20.03 2.26
N VAL A 600 -29.11 -20.31 1.65
CA VAL A 600 -29.02 -21.31 0.54
C VAL A 600 -29.48 -22.69 1.02
N ASP A 601 -29.91 -23.55 0.08
CA ASP A 601 -30.33 -24.91 0.42
C ASP A 601 -29.27 -25.65 1.23
N GLY A 602 -29.66 -26.20 2.38
CA GLY A 602 -28.75 -26.91 3.29
C GLY A 602 -27.93 -26.00 4.22
N TYR A 603 -28.21 -24.70 4.29
CA TYR A 603 -27.45 -23.74 5.10
C TYR A 603 -27.39 -24.13 6.58
N GLU A 604 -28.46 -24.68 7.17
CA GLU A 604 -28.50 -25.05 8.59
C GLU A 604 -27.46 -26.15 8.92
N GLN A 605 -27.31 -27.13 8.03
CA GLN A 605 -26.29 -28.16 8.18
C GLN A 605 -24.89 -27.53 8.01
N ALA A 606 -24.69 -26.66 7.04
CA ALA A 606 -23.41 -25.97 6.82
C ALA A 606 -23.02 -25.09 8.01
N VAL A 607 -23.98 -24.41 8.62
CA VAL A 607 -23.77 -23.66 9.89
C VAL A 607 -23.34 -24.60 11.01
N SER A 608 -24.04 -25.71 11.20
CA SER A 608 -23.68 -26.69 12.24
C SER A 608 -22.26 -27.29 12.03
N GLU A 609 -21.87 -27.54 10.77
CA GLU A 609 -20.50 -28.01 10.44
C GLU A 609 -19.46 -26.92 10.73
N ALA A 610 -19.74 -25.65 10.40
CA ALA A 610 -18.85 -24.52 10.67
C ALA A 610 -18.67 -24.29 12.17
N GLU A 611 -19.75 -24.35 12.95
CA GLU A 611 -19.70 -24.25 14.41
C GLU A 611 -18.97 -25.44 15.05
N ALA A 612 -19.09 -26.63 14.49
CA ALA A 612 -18.32 -27.78 14.95
C ALA A 612 -16.82 -27.60 14.70
N LEU A 613 -16.45 -27.09 13.53
CA LEU A 613 -15.06 -26.75 13.21
C LEU A 613 -14.52 -25.67 14.17
N LEU A 614 -15.32 -24.62 14.46
CA LEU A 614 -14.93 -23.56 15.39
C LEU A 614 -14.60 -24.08 16.78
N ARG A 615 -15.38 -25.05 17.28
CA ARG A 615 -15.12 -25.71 18.58
C ARG A 615 -13.86 -26.59 18.60
N MET A 616 -13.43 -27.09 17.44
CA MET A 616 -12.23 -27.94 17.32
C MET A 616 -10.95 -27.11 17.07
N LEU A 617 -11.06 -25.80 16.88
CA LEU A 617 -9.87 -24.92 16.78
C LEU A 617 -9.16 -24.81 18.13
N PRO A 618 -7.83 -24.59 18.13
CA PRO A 618 -7.09 -24.37 19.38
C PRO A 618 -7.52 -23.06 20.05
N ASP A 619 -7.37 -23.03 21.38
CA ASP A 619 -7.55 -21.84 22.18
C ASP A 619 -6.26 -21.02 22.27
N PHE A 620 -6.39 -19.71 22.56
CA PHE A 620 -5.24 -18.87 22.89
C PHE A 620 -4.62 -19.33 24.20
N MET A 621 -3.30 -19.41 24.22
CA MET A 621 -2.54 -19.57 25.45
C MET A 621 -2.02 -18.23 25.95
N TYR A 622 -1.73 -18.17 27.25
CA TYR A 622 -1.24 -16.96 27.92
C TYR A 622 0.10 -17.28 28.60
N ASP A 623 1.01 -16.30 28.61
CA ASP A 623 2.26 -16.42 29.31
C ASP A 623 2.10 -16.14 30.83
N GLU A 624 3.19 -16.23 31.59
CA GLU A 624 3.17 -16.01 33.05
C GLU A 624 2.77 -14.57 33.43
N SER A 625 2.92 -13.61 32.54
CA SER A 625 2.48 -12.22 32.75
C SER A 625 0.99 -12.00 32.46
N GLY A 626 0.32 -13.01 31.91
CA GLY A 626 -1.06 -12.96 31.42
C GLY A 626 -1.18 -12.40 30.02
N ALA A 627 -0.08 -12.19 29.29
CA ALA A 627 -0.09 -11.79 27.88
C ALA A 627 -0.51 -12.95 26.99
N VAL A 628 -1.21 -12.67 25.89
CA VAL A 628 -1.47 -13.66 24.84
C VAL A 628 -0.15 -14.09 24.21
N LYS A 629 0.07 -15.40 24.10
CA LYS A 629 1.28 -15.96 23.49
C LYS A 629 1.23 -15.82 21.99
N GLU A 630 2.39 -15.60 21.36
CA GLU A 630 2.51 -15.57 19.91
C GLU A 630 2.30 -16.94 19.26
N TRP A 631 2.66 -17.99 19.98
CA TRP A 631 2.37 -19.38 19.64
C TRP A 631 1.62 -20.07 20.78
N SER A 632 0.42 -20.53 20.51
CA SER A 632 -0.41 -21.21 21.52
C SER A 632 0.05 -22.66 21.74
N MET A 633 1.29 -22.78 22.19
CA MET A 633 2.00 -24.03 22.52
C MET A 633 2.80 -23.83 23.81
N LYS A 634 2.87 -24.87 24.64
CA LYS A 634 3.61 -24.79 25.93
C LYS A 634 5.11 -24.69 25.73
N GLU A 635 5.60 -25.35 24.70
CA GLU A 635 7.02 -25.55 24.42
C GLU A 635 7.70 -24.33 23.83
N TYR A 636 6.93 -23.42 23.23
CA TYR A 636 7.50 -22.21 22.61
C TYR A 636 7.63 -21.08 23.62
N GLY A 637 8.83 -20.52 23.72
CA GLY A 637 9.11 -19.28 24.47
C GLY A 637 8.81 -18.04 23.63
N GLU A 638 8.34 -16.99 24.29
CA GLU A 638 8.04 -15.71 23.62
C GLU A 638 9.31 -15.00 23.19
N ASN A 639 9.33 -14.44 21.97
CA ASN A 639 10.37 -13.57 21.45
C ASN A 639 9.82 -12.14 21.27
N ASN A 640 9.84 -11.38 22.36
CA ASN A 640 9.31 -10.00 22.36
C ASN A 640 10.27 -8.96 21.77
N ALA A 641 11.50 -9.34 21.41
CA ALA A 641 12.46 -8.43 20.79
C ALA A 641 12.32 -8.37 19.26
N HIS A 642 11.10 -8.11 18.78
CA HIS A 642 10.76 -8.09 17.36
C HIS A 642 9.77 -6.97 17.04
N ARG A 643 9.84 -6.40 15.81
CA ARG A 643 8.97 -5.30 15.36
C ARG A 643 7.54 -5.72 15.01
N HIS A 644 7.36 -6.94 14.49
CA HIS A 644 6.04 -7.48 14.15
C HIS A 644 5.26 -7.92 15.39
N ILE A 645 3.94 -7.77 15.32
CA ILE A 645 3.00 -8.08 16.41
C ILE A 645 1.82 -8.91 15.90
N SER A 646 2.09 -9.85 15.01
CA SER A 646 1.10 -10.68 14.30
C SER A 646 0.14 -11.40 15.26
N HIS A 647 0.59 -11.80 16.45
CA HIS A 647 -0.24 -12.40 17.51
C HIS A 647 -1.32 -11.46 18.07
N LEU A 648 -1.28 -10.17 17.74
CA LEU A 648 -2.29 -9.20 18.15
C LEU A 648 -3.39 -9.00 17.10
N TYR A 649 -3.44 -9.84 16.08
CA TYR A 649 -4.53 -9.95 15.12
C TYR A 649 -5.92 -9.94 15.78
N PRO A 650 -6.17 -10.58 16.94
CA PRO A 650 -7.47 -10.51 17.61
C PRO A 650 -7.93 -9.11 17.99
N ALA A 651 -6.99 -8.18 18.20
CA ALA A 651 -7.30 -6.78 18.48
C ALA A 651 -7.46 -5.96 17.20
N TRP A 652 -6.49 -6.08 16.28
CA TRP A 652 -6.53 -5.48 14.97
C TRP A 652 -5.80 -6.39 13.95
N PRO A 653 -6.43 -6.71 12.81
CA PRO A 653 -7.66 -6.14 12.22
C PRO A 653 -8.97 -6.70 12.77
N ALA A 654 -8.96 -7.84 13.46
CA ALA A 654 -10.15 -8.46 14.02
C ALA A 654 -10.84 -7.60 15.10
N LEU A 655 -12.07 -7.99 15.46
CA LEU A 655 -12.88 -7.33 16.49
C LEU A 655 -13.00 -8.19 17.76
N GLN A 656 -12.24 -9.29 17.88
CA GLN A 656 -12.45 -10.31 18.92
C GLN A 656 -12.28 -9.74 20.34
N THR A 657 -11.34 -8.81 20.52
CA THR A 657 -11.11 -8.13 21.81
C THR A 657 -12.25 -7.21 22.24
N GLN A 658 -13.18 -6.86 21.35
CA GLN A 658 -14.32 -6.02 21.70
C GLN A 658 -15.38 -6.79 22.48
N HIS A 659 -15.41 -8.12 22.29
CA HIS A 659 -16.39 -9.02 22.89
C HIS A 659 -15.77 -9.94 23.97
N ASP A 660 -14.44 -9.90 24.15
CA ASP A 660 -13.69 -10.66 25.15
C ASP A 660 -12.73 -9.76 25.94
N SER A 661 -13.16 -9.35 27.12
CA SER A 661 -12.36 -8.46 28.00
C SER A 661 -11.09 -9.11 28.53
N LYS A 662 -11.05 -10.45 28.68
CA LYS A 662 -9.86 -11.21 29.09
C LYS A 662 -8.83 -11.16 27.95
N LEU A 663 -9.25 -11.46 26.74
CA LEU A 663 -8.39 -11.39 25.56
C LEU A 663 -7.89 -9.96 25.33
N ALA A 664 -8.73 -8.94 25.51
CA ALA A 664 -8.33 -7.54 25.42
C ALA A 664 -7.24 -7.18 26.44
N ALA A 665 -7.39 -7.63 27.69
CA ALA A 665 -6.37 -7.41 28.73
C ALA A 665 -5.06 -8.15 28.39
N ALA A 666 -5.13 -9.36 27.88
CA ALA A 666 -3.96 -10.14 27.48
C ALA A 666 -3.23 -9.53 26.26
N CYS A 667 -3.96 -9.01 25.28
CA CYS A 667 -3.37 -8.27 24.16
C CYS A 667 -2.65 -7.00 24.65
N ARG A 668 -3.25 -6.22 25.56
CA ARG A 668 -2.56 -5.05 26.17
C ARG A 668 -1.27 -5.46 26.88
N GLN A 669 -1.30 -6.55 27.66
CA GLN A 669 -0.10 -7.03 28.32
C GLN A 669 0.99 -7.46 27.30
N ALA A 670 0.61 -8.07 26.18
CA ALA A 670 1.54 -8.44 25.12
C ALA A 670 2.20 -7.20 24.49
N VAL A 671 1.45 -6.10 24.26
CA VAL A 671 2.05 -4.84 23.79
C VAL A 671 3.04 -4.28 24.80
N ILE A 672 2.71 -4.31 26.09
CA ILE A 672 3.62 -3.86 27.17
C ILE A 672 4.93 -4.68 27.17
N ASN A 673 4.82 -6.01 27.05
CA ASN A 673 5.98 -6.88 26.97
C ASN A 673 6.85 -6.58 25.75
N ARG A 674 6.21 -6.42 24.59
CA ARG A 674 6.88 -6.09 23.31
C ARG A 674 7.62 -4.74 23.41
N ASN A 675 6.97 -3.70 23.91
CA ASN A 675 7.57 -2.38 24.08
C ASN A 675 8.79 -2.40 25.03
N ARG A 676 8.71 -3.18 26.12
CA ARG A 676 9.79 -3.30 27.08
C ARG A 676 11.01 -4.03 26.50
N GLU A 677 10.80 -5.12 25.79
CA GLU A 677 11.87 -6.04 25.38
C GLU A 677 12.44 -5.70 24.01
N ASN A 678 11.67 -5.04 23.13
CA ASN A 678 12.15 -4.63 21.81
C ASN A 678 12.92 -3.30 21.80
N LYS A 679 12.85 -2.51 22.89
CA LYS A 679 13.48 -1.18 22.96
C LYS A 679 14.97 -1.24 22.61
N GLY A 680 15.35 -0.50 21.56
CA GLY A 680 16.74 -0.42 21.07
C GLY A 680 17.24 -1.67 20.36
N LYS A 681 16.37 -2.60 19.98
CA LYS A 681 16.72 -3.85 19.27
C LYS A 681 16.21 -3.86 17.83
N ASP A 682 14.90 -3.88 17.65
CA ASP A 682 14.23 -3.95 16.34
C ASP A 682 13.03 -3.00 16.31
N ASP A 683 13.20 -1.77 16.79
CA ASP A 683 12.14 -0.79 17.04
C ASP A 683 12.22 0.45 16.14
N THR A 684 12.92 0.36 15.01
CA THR A 684 13.14 1.52 14.10
C THR A 684 12.27 1.50 12.84
N ALA A 685 11.54 0.43 12.61
CA ALA A 685 10.69 0.28 11.42
C ALA A 685 9.33 0.94 11.63
N SER A 686 9.03 1.95 10.82
CA SER A 686 7.83 2.79 10.96
C SER A 686 6.52 2.02 10.82
N HIS A 687 6.46 1.00 9.94
CA HIS A 687 5.27 0.16 9.80
C HIS A 687 4.91 -0.58 11.10
N GLY A 688 5.90 -1.00 11.88
CA GLY A 688 5.67 -1.63 13.18
C GLY A 688 5.02 -0.68 14.19
N TRP A 689 5.37 0.62 14.14
CA TRP A 689 4.73 1.64 14.97
C TRP A 689 3.28 1.88 14.56
N ILE A 690 3.00 1.93 13.25
CA ILE A 690 1.63 2.09 12.74
C ILE A 690 0.77 0.89 13.12
N HIS A 691 1.27 -0.34 12.91
CA HIS A 691 0.55 -1.54 13.31
C HIS A 691 0.23 -1.55 14.81
N LYS A 692 1.22 -1.20 15.64
CA LYS A 692 1.03 -1.08 17.09
C LYS A 692 -0.02 -0.02 17.45
N ALA A 693 0.02 1.16 16.83
CA ALA A 693 -0.94 2.22 17.08
C ALA A 693 -2.37 1.83 16.68
N LEU A 694 -2.55 1.08 15.59
CA LEU A 694 -3.86 0.51 15.19
C LEU A 694 -4.37 -0.49 16.24
N VAL A 695 -3.51 -1.38 16.73
CA VAL A 695 -3.85 -2.32 17.82
C VAL A 695 -4.26 -1.55 19.09
N GLU A 696 -3.46 -0.57 19.51
CA GLU A 696 -3.73 0.21 20.72
C GLU A 696 -5.00 1.08 20.59
N ALA A 697 -5.26 1.64 19.41
CA ALA A 697 -6.50 2.37 19.14
C ALA A 697 -7.71 1.44 19.29
N ARG A 698 -7.65 0.24 18.73
CA ARG A 698 -8.69 -0.77 18.85
C ARG A 698 -8.84 -1.29 20.30
N LEU A 699 -7.76 -1.36 21.07
CA LEU A 699 -7.78 -1.64 22.51
C LEU A 699 -8.23 -0.42 23.35
N LYS A 700 -8.51 0.73 22.72
CA LYS A 700 -9.00 1.96 23.34
C LYS A 700 -8.02 2.53 24.37
N ASN A 701 -6.73 2.45 24.05
CA ASN A 701 -5.61 2.93 24.87
C ASN A 701 -5.09 4.27 24.32
N ALA A 702 -5.79 5.36 24.65
CA ALA A 702 -5.52 6.70 24.15
C ALA A 702 -4.07 7.18 24.41
N ASP A 703 -3.52 6.90 25.59
CA ASP A 703 -2.16 7.32 25.94
C ASP A 703 -1.11 6.58 25.11
N ALA A 704 -1.25 5.27 24.92
CA ALA A 704 -0.30 4.50 24.11
C ALA A 704 -0.33 4.88 22.63
N VAL A 705 -1.51 5.19 22.10
CA VAL A 705 -1.63 5.73 20.71
C VAL A 705 -0.94 7.08 20.62
N TYR A 706 -1.21 7.99 21.58
CA TYR A 706 -0.55 9.30 21.63
C TYR A 706 0.97 9.17 21.68
N ASP A 707 1.50 8.33 22.56
CA ASP A 707 2.95 8.12 22.72
C ASP A 707 3.58 7.58 21.42
N THR A 708 2.87 6.70 20.70
CA THR A 708 3.35 6.17 19.42
C THR A 708 3.32 7.25 18.33
N LEU A 709 2.26 8.06 18.24
CA LEU A 709 2.18 9.19 17.31
C LEU A 709 3.25 10.25 17.64
N ASN A 710 3.50 10.49 18.93
CA ASN A 710 4.53 11.44 19.37
C ASN A 710 5.93 10.96 18.95
N LEU A 711 6.23 9.67 19.13
CA LEU A 711 7.47 9.08 18.63
C LEU A 711 7.59 9.25 17.09
N LEU A 712 6.49 9.02 16.36
CA LEU A 712 6.44 9.11 14.91
C LEU A 712 6.78 10.52 14.42
N VAL A 713 6.12 11.57 14.95
CA VAL A 713 6.29 12.95 14.47
C VAL A 713 7.65 13.56 14.87
N HIS A 714 8.32 12.98 15.89
CA HIS A 714 9.68 13.39 16.29
C HIS A 714 10.78 12.60 15.57
N SER A 715 10.42 11.58 14.80
CA SER A 715 11.39 10.79 14.03
C SER A 715 11.74 11.46 12.69
N ASP A 716 12.81 10.99 12.07
CA ASP A 716 13.28 11.48 10.77
C ASP A 716 12.68 10.75 9.57
N ILE A 717 11.52 10.09 9.74
CA ILE A 717 10.92 9.29 8.66
C ILE A 717 10.20 10.12 7.58
N PHE A 718 9.76 11.35 7.89
CA PHE A 718 9.01 12.16 6.92
C PHE A 718 9.94 12.90 5.95
N TYR A 719 9.67 12.78 4.67
CA TYR A 719 10.21 13.65 3.65
C TYR A 719 9.52 15.03 3.66
N THR A 720 10.05 16.01 2.94
CA THR A 720 9.41 17.34 2.87
C THR A 720 8.05 17.30 2.17
N THR A 721 7.76 16.22 1.46
CA THR A 721 6.45 15.93 0.86
C THR A 721 5.45 15.31 1.85
N LEU A 722 5.86 15.02 3.08
CA LEU A 722 5.14 14.28 4.12
C LEU A 722 4.89 12.79 3.80
N PHE A 723 5.44 12.27 2.70
CA PHE A 723 5.59 10.83 2.53
C PHE A 723 6.74 10.31 3.40
N THR A 724 6.90 8.99 3.47
CA THR A 724 7.68 8.38 4.54
C THR A 724 8.78 7.45 4.06
N ASP A 725 9.83 7.35 4.85
CA ASP A 725 10.81 6.28 4.80
C ASP A 725 10.34 5.11 5.69
N HIS A 726 10.75 3.90 5.35
CA HIS A 726 10.50 2.72 6.18
C HIS A 726 11.25 2.79 7.52
N ASN A 727 12.41 3.39 7.54
CA ASN A 727 13.29 3.45 8.72
C ASN A 727 13.59 4.89 9.13
N THR A 728 13.89 5.06 10.42
CA THR A 728 14.40 6.34 10.94
C THR A 728 15.81 6.67 10.44
N ASP A 729 16.59 5.67 10.02
CA ASP A 729 17.88 5.85 9.37
C ASP A 729 17.73 6.00 7.85
N ARG A 730 17.55 7.25 7.40
CA ARG A 730 17.43 7.60 5.99
C ARG A 730 18.67 7.32 5.14
N SER A 731 19.79 6.92 5.73
CA SER A 731 20.98 6.55 4.96
C SER A 731 20.70 5.37 4.04
N LYS A 732 19.68 4.58 4.32
CA LYS A 732 19.23 3.45 3.50
C LYS A 732 18.24 3.86 2.40
N GLY A 733 17.49 4.94 2.57
CA GLY A 733 16.56 5.50 1.58
C GLY A 733 15.49 4.51 1.12
N VAL A 734 14.67 3.99 2.03
CA VAL A 734 13.61 3.03 1.71
C VAL A 734 12.26 3.75 1.68
N TYR A 735 11.90 4.29 0.54
CA TYR A 735 10.62 4.96 0.37
C TYR A 735 9.45 3.97 0.52
N CYS A 736 8.62 4.20 1.54
CA CYS A 736 7.42 3.41 1.81
C CYS A 736 6.25 4.32 2.16
N THR A 737 5.06 3.98 1.70
CA THR A 737 3.84 4.78 1.91
C THR A 737 2.97 4.27 3.05
N ASP A 738 3.30 3.11 3.61
CA ASP A 738 2.52 2.44 4.65
C ASP A 738 2.31 3.29 5.91
N THR A 739 3.32 4.02 6.36
CA THR A 739 3.17 4.94 7.49
C THR A 739 2.28 6.13 7.16
N ALA A 740 2.49 6.77 6.00
CA ALA A 740 1.69 7.92 5.62
C ALA A 740 0.20 7.56 5.46
N PHE A 741 -0.09 6.39 4.89
CA PHE A 741 -1.48 5.96 4.66
C PHE A 741 -2.11 5.35 5.92
N GLY A 742 -1.36 4.54 6.66
CA GLY A 742 -1.84 3.90 7.89
C GLY A 742 -2.18 4.88 9.01
N LEU A 743 -1.55 6.06 9.02
CA LEU A 743 -1.87 7.12 9.97
C LEU A 743 -3.33 7.58 9.86
N VAL A 744 -3.93 7.52 8.68
CA VAL A 744 -5.35 7.82 8.48
C VAL A 744 -6.21 6.81 9.24
N GLY A 745 -5.88 5.52 9.15
CA GLY A 745 -6.59 4.46 9.89
C GLY A 745 -6.50 4.64 11.39
N ILE A 746 -5.31 5.01 11.90
CA ILE A 746 -5.11 5.28 13.34
C ILE A 746 -6.02 6.41 13.79
N ILE A 747 -5.99 7.56 13.12
CA ILE A 747 -6.80 8.72 13.51
C ILE A 747 -8.28 8.41 13.44
N ASN A 748 -8.73 7.71 12.40
CA ASN A 748 -10.14 7.31 12.29
C ASN A 748 -10.55 6.38 13.43
N GLU A 749 -9.76 5.36 13.79
CA GLU A 749 -10.04 4.45 14.92
C GLU A 749 -9.95 5.16 16.29
N MET A 750 -9.12 6.21 16.43
CA MET A 750 -9.09 7.06 17.62
C MET A 750 -10.39 7.86 17.79
N LEU A 751 -10.97 8.30 16.68
CA LEU A 751 -12.16 9.17 16.66
C LEU A 751 -13.45 8.38 16.71
N VAL A 752 -13.55 7.26 15.96
CA VAL A 752 -14.79 6.48 15.87
C VAL A 752 -14.44 4.99 15.72
N TYR A 753 -14.79 4.21 16.72
CA TYR A 753 -14.92 2.76 16.59
C TYR A 753 -16.36 2.41 16.22
N SER A 754 -16.55 1.38 15.41
CA SER A 754 -17.88 0.82 15.15
C SER A 754 -17.83 -0.67 14.88
N ASP A 755 -18.91 -1.35 15.20
CA ASP A 755 -19.28 -2.70 14.80
C ASP A 755 -20.76 -2.70 14.38
N GLU A 756 -21.39 -3.85 14.20
CA GLU A 756 -22.77 -3.96 13.75
C GLU A 756 -23.81 -3.32 14.72
N HIS A 757 -23.46 -3.22 16.00
CA HIS A 757 -24.39 -2.80 17.07
C HIS A 757 -23.92 -1.57 17.84
N THR A 758 -22.72 -1.07 17.57
CA THR A 758 -22.12 -0.02 18.38
C THR A 758 -21.42 1.03 17.50
N ILE A 759 -21.61 2.30 17.85
CA ILE A 759 -20.76 3.41 17.44
C ILE A 759 -20.18 4.01 18.72
N GLU A 760 -18.88 3.90 18.92
CA GLU A 760 -18.19 4.51 20.07
C GLU A 760 -17.41 5.74 19.59
N LEU A 761 -17.74 6.89 20.16
CA LEU A 761 -17.12 8.18 19.84
C LEU A 761 -15.91 8.39 20.75
N LEU A 762 -14.81 8.86 20.17
CA LEU A 762 -13.53 9.14 20.83
C LEU A 762 -12.97 7.96 21.66
N PRO A 763 -13.01 6.70 21.19
CA PRO A 763 -12.63 5.54 22.00
C PRO A 763 -11.16 5.58 22.43
N ALA A 764 -10.28 6.22 21.62
CA ALA A 764 -8.84 6.29 21.87
C ALA A 764 -8.27 7.70 21.63
N TRP A 765 -9.08 8.73 21.76
CA TRP A 765 -8.62 10.11 21.66
C TRP A 765 -7.95 10.55 22.95
N SER A 766 -6.70 11.03 22.88
CA SER A 766 -6.01 11.60 24.02
C SER A 766 -6.35 13.08 24.18
N ASP A 767 -6.66 13.52 25.41
CA ASP A 767 -6.92 14.93 25.72
C ASP A 767 -5.72 15.83 25.38
N LYS A 768 -4.52 15.29 25.35
CA LYS A 768 -3.30 16.00 24.93
C LYS A 768 -3.34 16.54 23.49
N LEU A 769 -4.16 15.91 22.65
CA LEU A 769 -4.36 16.38 21.27
C LEU A 769 -5.38 17.53 21.15
N GLY A 770 -6.01 17.91 22.28
CA GLY A 770 -6.97 19.00 22.33
C GLY A 770 -8.33 18.70 21.73
N SER A 771 -9.13 19.75 21.63
CA SER A 771 -10.46 19.75 21.03
C SER A 771 -10.37 19.74 19.50
N GLY A 772 -11.49 19.42 18.85
CA GLY A 772 -11.49 19.41 17.38
C GLY A 772 -12.84 19.04 16.79
N MET A 773 -12.81 18.77 15.50
CA MET A 773 -13.97 18.37 14.71
C MET A 773 -13.56 17.45 13.57
N VAL A 774 -14.40 16.45 13.29
CA VAL A 774 -14.31 15.65 12.06
C VAL A 774 -15.65 15.53 11.38
N LYS A 775 -15.67 15.51 10.05
CA LYS A 775 -16.88 15.27 9.23
C LYS A 775 -16.68 14.13 8.28
N GLY A 776 -17.75 13.44 7.94
CA GLY A 776 -17.83 12.50 6.83
C GLY A 776 -17.27 11.11 7.12
N LEU A 777 -16.91 10.77 8.36
CA LEU A 777 -16.46 9.42 8.71
C LEU A 777 -17.61 8.41 8.55
N ARG A 778 -17.28 7.24 8.04
CA ARG A 778 -18.21 6.13 7.85
C ARG A 778 -17.98 5.04 8.88
N THR A 779 -19.07 4.36 9.23
CA THR A 779 -19.09 3.30 10.25
C THR A 779 -19.39 1.94 9.62
N ARG A 780 -18.99 0.87 10.32
CA ARG A 780 -19.28 -0.53 9.94
C ARG A 780 -20.76 -0.92 10.07
N CYS A 781 -21.61 -0.04 10.61
CA CYS A 781 -23.07 -0.21 10.61
C CYS A 781 -23.77 0.61 9.51
N GLY A 782 -23.02 1.08 8.50
CA GLY A 782 -23.55 1.79 7.33
C GLY A 782 -24.02 3.22 7.61
N ILE A 783 -23.69 3.79 8.78
CA ILE A 783 -24.03 5.17 9.16
C ILE A 783 -22.85 6.10 8.91
N THR A 784 -23.12 7.26 8.35
CA THR A 784 -22.13 8.34 8.23
C THR A 784 -22.22 9.27 9.43
N ILE A 785 -21.09 9.59 10.04
CA ILE A 785 -20.95 10.67 11.00
C ILE A 785 -20.82 11.96 10.20
N ASP A 786 -21.90 12.72 10.09
CA ASP A 786 -21.91 13.96 9.31
C ASP A 786 -21.00 15.01 9.96
N GLU A 787 -21.04 15.12 11.29
CA GLU A 787 -20.15 15.94 12.09
C GLU A 787 -19.98 15.32 13.49
N LEU A 788 -18.75 15.21 13.94
CA LEU A 788 -18.35 14.95 15.32
C LEU A 788 -17.43 16.08 15.77
N LYS A 789 -17.88 16.88 16.74
CA LYS A 789 -17.08 17.92 17.39
C LYS A 789 -16.92 17.57 18.86
N TRP A 790 -15.72 17.79 19.40
CA TRP A 790 -15.43 17.53 20.80
C TRP A 790 -14.74 18.72 21.47
N ASP A 791 -15.03 18.88 22.75
CA ASP A 791 -14.46 19.92 23.63
C ASP A 791 -13.87 19.23 24.85
N VAL A 792 -12.55 19.15 24.91
CA VAL A 792 -11.84 18.42 25.97
C VAL A 792 -11.97 19.10 27.34
N ASP A 793 -12.12 20.43 27.38
CA ASP A 793 -12.26 21.20 28.61
C ASP A 793 -13.65 21.01 29.23
N LYS A 794 -14.67 20.97 28.38
CA LYS A 794 -16.07 20.77 28.83
C LYS A 794 -16.45 19.30 28.98
N LYS A 795 -15.59 18.37 28.51
CA LYS A 795 -15.90 16.94 28.43
C LYS A 795 -17.22 16.66 27.70
N LYS A 796 -17.40 17.30 26.53
CA LYS A 796 -18.59 17.17 25.71
C LYS A 796 -18.24 16.79 24.27
N VAL A 797 -19.09 15.96 23.67
CA VAL A 797 -19.09 15.68 22.24
C VAL A 797 -20.42 16.10 21.63
N TYR A 798 -20.35 16.74 20.49
CA TYR A 798 -21.50 17.16 19.70
C TYR A 798 -21.49 16.30 18.43
N VAL A 799 -22.54 15.52 18.21
CA VAL A 799 -22.59 14.57 17.07
C VAL A 799 -23.82 14.74 16.23
N SER A 800 -23.62 14.84 14.92
CA SER A 800 -24.65 14.83 13.88
C SER A 800 -24.51 13.57 13.03
N LEU A 801 -25.59 12.83 12.92
CA LEU A 801 -25.73 11.65 12.07
C LEU A 801 -27.21 11.39 11.80
N ASP A 802 -27.56 10.48 10.91
CA ASP A 802 -28.97 10.10 10.70
C ASP A 802 -29.50 9.25 11.87
N TRP A 803 -30.04 9.92 12.87
CA TRP A 803 -30.57 9.26 14.06
C TRP A 803 -31.74 8.31 13.75
N GLY A 804 -32.40 8.44 12.61
CA GLY A 804 -33.44 7.52 12.17
C GLY A 804 -32.96 6.15 11.80
N LYS A 805 -31.63 6.03 11.49
CA LYS A 805 -30.95 4.77 11.14
C LYS A 805 -30.26 4.10 12.33
N THR A 806 -30.33 4.66 13.53
CA THR A 806 -29.66 4.11 14.72
C THR A 806 -30.52 3.13 15.52
N GLU A 807 -31.66 2.69 15.00
CA GLU A 807 -32.45 1.68 15.67
C GLU A 807 -31.67 0.37 15.83
N GLY A 808 -31.51 -0.09 17.07
CA GLY A 808 -30.68 -1.26 17.40
C GLY A 808 -29.18 -0.98 17.50
N ILE A 809 -28.72 0.24 17.27
CA ILE A 809 -27.31 0.64 17.36
C ILE A 809 -27.09 1.49 18.62
N ASN A 810 -26.11 1.11 19.41
CA ASN A 810 -25.76 1.82 20.65
C ASN A 810 -24.68 2.89 20.34
N VAL A 811 -25.06 4.17 20.43
CA VAL A 811 -24.12 5.29 20.24
C VAL A 811 -23.62 5.74 21.61
N VAL A 812 -22.32 5.55 21.88
CA VAL A 812 -21.70 5.78 23.20
C VAL A 812 -20.44 6.64 23.09
N CYS A 813 -20.12 7.33 24.17
CA CYS A 813 -18.83 7.95 24.43
C CYS A 813 -18.51 7.75 25.92
N ARG A 814 -17.35 7.16 26.24
CA ARG A 814 -17.06 6.80 27.63
C ARG A 814 -16.62 7.98 28.48
N ASN A 815 -15.91 8.91 27.88
CA ASN A 815 -15.18 9.97 28.60
C ASN A 815 -15.85 11.34 28.47
N TYR A 816 -16.90 11.47 27.64
CA TYR A 816 -17.54 12.75 27.32
C TYR A 816 -19.05 12.59 27.32
N GLU A 817 -19.76 13.67 27.68
CA GLU A 817 -21.21 13.77 27.55
C GLU A 817 -21.59 13.97 26.07
N ILE A 818 -22.56 13.20 25.57
CA ILE A 818 -23.03 13.28 24.19
C ILE A 818 -24.17 14.32 24.09
N GLU A 819 -23.97 15.32 23.24
CA GLU A 819 -25.03 16.23 22.77
C GLU A 819 -25.33 15.90 21.28
N LYS A 820 -26.61 15.53 21.04
CA LYS A 820 -27.11 15.26 19.69
C LYS A 820 -27.38 16.58 18.99
N ILE A 821 -26.75 16.79 17.84
CA ILE A 821 -27.05 17.89 16.95
C ILE A 821 -28.10 17.41 15.95
N GLY A 822 -29.20 18.15 15.80
CA GLY A 822 -30.20 17.83 14.79
C GLY A 822 -29.66 18.08 13.38
N HIS A 823 -30.12 17.29 12.41
CA HIS A 823 -29.95 17.65 11.01
C HIS A 823 -30.62 19.00 10.77
N GLU A 824 -29.85 20.06 10.51
CA GLU A 824 -30.38 21.15 9.70
C GLU A 824 -30.66 20.58 8.31
N ARG A 825 -31.93 20.33 8.00
CA ARG A 825 -32.40 19.85 6.70
C ARG A 825 -32.21 20.91 5.62
#